data_957ddd1d1bd6e44cb6ef9147adab88ea
#
_entry.id   957ddd1d1bd6e44cb6ef9147adab88ea
#
_cell.length_a   1.000
_cell.length_b   1.000
_cell.length_c   1.000
_cell.angle_alpha   90.00
_cell.angle_beta   90.00
_cell.angle_gamma   90.00
#
_symmetry.space_group_name_H-M   'P 1'
#
loop_
_entity.id
_entity.type
_entity.pdbx_description
1 polymer ?
#
loop_
_entity_poly.entity_id
_entity_poly.type
_entity_poly.pdbx_seq_one_letter_code
_entity_poly.pdbx_strand_id
1 'polypeptide(L)'
;MPNFSQAIFELLERNVQSFADAQCFECSRIPNKMQSCSRAARFLLLTALLAAGAAAGRAQKPPSFYQSPGTRKMAALLEKIYRESDWKADPTKQAERAAYYRELLTKPLRPMDEVLARQTLASELVRAGDSAGAVDTLEELRRICARKGIQLPPEATKQIGSLLAISYLRLGEQENCAHMHGQRSCIFPIRGSGIHMLPRGAEGAVREYTALLNQDPNDALARWLINVAYMQLGRYPRDVPAKWLVPETLFRSDAAFPEFPDVAMQAGLDSTGHSGGAIMQDFDGDGLLDIMVSSSFPRDQLRLFHNNGDGSFSERTREAGLTGEVGGLNIVATDYNNDGHPDVLVLRGGWWGKYGEYPMSLLRNNGNGTFDDVTEEAGLMSLHPTQTAAWADYDNDGWLDLFVGHESTPDDPHPSQLFHNNHDGTFTETGAANGLASLGYVKGVAWGDFNNDGRPDLYVSVKGGHNHLFRNDGPRSAASPNAADWNFTDVTSEAGVGLQHDSFATWFFDFDNDGWPDIFSAGYYVGSMEDVGAFELGLPFHAETPKLYHNNHDGTFTDVTREMHLDRAILVMGANFGDLDNDGWLDVYLGTGEPAYEALLPNRMFRNAGGKDFEDVTTNGGFGHLQKGHGVAFGDLENNGTEDVFEEMGGAFPGDTYQSVLYRNPIRGNDWVTLYLEGVQTNHAAFGARIRVTVRGADGTRQIYRTAGYGSSFGGNPWQQHIGLGKNAAIQEIEVRWPTSGKVESFRNVKADRAYRLREGTGTLVPVARP
;
A
#
# COMPACT_ATOMS: atom_id res chain seq x y z
N MET A 1 9.82 1.92 17.66
CA MET A 1 10.28 1.35 18.95
C MET A 1 10.97 -0.01 18.80
N PRO A 2 12.04 -0.13 17.98
CA PRO A 2 12.77 -1.40 17.83
C PRO A 2 13.64 -1.76 19.04
N ASN A 3 14.13 -0.76 19.78
CA ASN A 3 15.17 -0.98 20.80
C ASN A 3 14.72 -1.60 22.13
N PHE A 4 13.43 -1.63 22.41
CA PHE A 4 12.94 -2.13 23.71
C PHE A 4 12.89 -3.67 23.74
N SER A 5 12.50 -4.30 22.63
CA SER A 5 12.47 -5.78 22.53
C SER A 5 13.87 -6.40 22.56
N GLN A 6 14.86 -5.75 21.92
CA GLN A 6 16.23 -6.23 21.84
C GLN A 6 16.95 -6.12 23.21
N ALA A 7 16.73 -5.03 23.94
CA ALA A 7 17.28 -4.85 25.31
C ALA A 7 16.70 -5.88 26.29
N ILE A 8 15.43 -6.25 26.14
CA ILE A 8 14.76 -7.27 26.95
C ILE A 8 15.31 -8.64 26.64
N PHE A 9 15.57 -8.93 25.35
CA PHE A 9 16.12 -10.19 24.90
C PHE A 9 17.52 -10.44 25.51
N GLU A 10 18.41 -9.46 25.43
CA GLU A 10 19.76 -9.54 26.01
C GLU A 10 19.76 -9.68 27.55
N LEU A 11 18.78 -9.04 28.21
CA LEU A 11 18.64 -9.15 29.68
C LEU A 11 18.20 -10.54 30.11
N LEU A 12 17.31 -11.18 29.37
CA LEU A 12 16.81 -12.52 29.66
C LEU A 12 17.87 -13.60 29.32
N GLU A 13 18.63 -13.47 28.22
CA GLU A 13 19.71 -14.40 27.89
C GLU A 13 20.81 -14.40 28.94
N ARG A 14 21.26 -13.24 29.41
CA ARG A 14 22.29 -13.15 30.47
C ARG A 14 21.86 -13.83 31.76
N ASN A 15 20.57 -13.83 32.07
CA ASN A 15 20.07 -14.48 33.27
C ASN A 15 19.85 -16.00 33.11
N VAL A 16 19.57 -16.49 31.91
CA VAL A 16 19.37 -17.91 31.62
C VAL A 16 20.71 -18.64 31.49
N GLN A 17 21.75 -18.03 30.88
CA GLN A 17 23.06 -18.63 30.75
C GLN A 17 23.71 -18.93 32.12
N SER A 18 23.45 -18.06 33.12
CA SER A 18 23.95 -18.29 34.48
C SER A 18 23.27 -19.47 35.21
N PHE A 19 22.12 -19.97 34.72
CA PHE A 19 21.39 -21.11 35.28
C PHE A 19 21.70 -22.44 34.55
N ALA A 20 22.10 -22.40 33.28
CA ALA A 20 22.42 -23.60 32.49
C ALA A 20 23.75 -24.22 32.94
N ASP A 21 24.69 -23.44 33.45
CA ASP A 21 26.00 -23.93 33.93
C ASP A 21 25.91 -24.61 35.33
N ALA A 22 24.75 -24.60 35.99
CA ALA A 22 24.58 -25.17 37.32
C ALA A 22 23.93 -26.55 37.35
N GLN A 23 23.46 -27.15 36.25
CA GLN A 23 22.76 -28.44 36.24
C GLN A 23 23.21 -29.37 35.09
N CYS A 24 24.48 -29.67 35.00
CA CYS A 24 25.01 -30.78 34.24
C CYS A 24 25.65 -31.82 35.18
N PHE A 25 24.82 -32.52 35.97
CA PHE A 25 25.20 -33.81 36.58
C PHE A 25 23.97 -34.68 36.81
N GLU A 26 24.07 -35.95 36.35
CA GLU A 26 23.17 -37.08 36.59
C GLU A 26 21.86 -37.20 35.77
N CYS A 27 21.82 -38.09 34.80
CA CYS A 27 21.16 -39.40 34.95
C CYS A 27 21.22 -40.22 33.65
N SER A 28 22.01 -41.27 33.68
CA SER A 28 21.92 -42.43 32.79
C SER A 28 21.04 -43.53 33.45
N ARG A 29 20.36 -44.35 32.56
CA ARG A 29 19.64 -45.62 32.81
C ARG A 29 18.16 -45.54 33.14
N ILE A 30 17.31 -46.17 32.32
CA ILE A 30 16.88 -47.60 32.31
C ILE A 30 15.85 -47.85 31.15
N PRO A 31 15.67 -49.09 30.66
CA PRO A 31 15.12 -49.44 29.35
C PRO A 31 13.70 -50.07 29.32
N ASN A 32 13.16 -50.13 28.10
CA ASN A 32 12.19 -51.10 27.51
C ASN A 32 11.14 -51.83 28.38
N LYS A 33 9.87 -51.68 27.96
CA LYS A 33 8.84 -52.70 27.64
C LYS A 33 7.48 -52.03 27.64
N MET A 34 6.68 -52.14 26.59
CA MET A 34 5.82 -53.29 26.26
C MET A 34 5.16 -53.09 24.88
N GLN A 35 5.26 -54.13 24.10
CA GLN A 35 4.48 -54.36 22.89
C GLN A 35 3.08 -54.92 23.23
N SER A 36 2.21 -54.80 22.23
CA SER A 36 1.05 -55.58 21.86
C SER A 36 -0.32 -54.96 22.12
N CYS A 37 -1.00 -54.55 21.06
CA CYS A 37 -2.27 -55.10 20.62
C CYS A 37 -2.77 -54.46 19.33
N SER A 38 -3.20 -55.29 18.47
CA SER A 38 -4.08 -55.24 17.28
C SER A 38 -3.46 -54.89 15.93
N ARG A 39 -2.83 -55.91 15.31
CA ARG A 39 -2.49 -55.98 13.89
C ARG A 39 -3.68 -56.36 12.97
N ALA A 40 -4.85 -56.64 13.45
CA ALA A 40 -5.95 -57.17 12.64
C ALA A 40 -6.90 -56.10 12.03
N ALA A 41 -6.95 -54.88 12.56
CA ALA A 41 -7.86 -53.83 12.03
C ALA A 41 -7.24 -52.94 10.94
N ARG A 42 -5.92 -53.02 10.72
CA ARG A 42 -5.24 -52.22 9.69
C ARG A 42 -5.06 -52.91 8.34
N PHE A 43 -5.29 -54.23 8.26
CA PHE A 43 -5.11 -55.01 7.03
C PHE A 43 -6.34 -55.01 6.13
N LEU A 44 -7.53 -54.75 6.63
CA LEU A 44 -8.78 -54.74 5.83
C LEU A 44 -9.11 -53.36 5.20
N LEU A 45 -8.48 -52.26 5.69
CA LEU A 45 -8.60 -50.93 5.05
C LEU A 45 -7.56 -50.69 3.94
N LEU A 46 -6.42 -51.39 3.96
CA LEU A 46 -5.41 -51.20 2.93
C LEU A 46 -5.67 -52.07 1.66
N THR A 47 -6.45 -53.13 1.76
CA THR A 47 -6.80 -53.95 0.59
C THR A 47 -7.99 -53.42 -0.19
N ALA A 48 -8.86 -52.61 0.40
CA ALA A 48 -9.95 -51.94 -0.31
C ALA A 48 -9.47 -50.70 -1.08
N LEU A 49 -8.34 -50.06 -0.71
CA LEU A 49 -7.73 -48.94 -1.40
C LEU A 49 -6.78 -49.34 -2.54
N LEU A 50 -6.36 -50.61 -2.60
CA LEU A 50 -5.51 -51.14 -3.67
C LEU A 50 -6.27 -51.78 -4.82
N ALA A 51 -7.58 -52.03 -4.69
CA ALA A 51 -8.42 -52.54 -5.75
C ALA A 51 -9.17 -51.49 -6.59
N ALA A 52 -9.16 -50.22 -6.15
CA ALA A 52 -9.72 -49.07 -6.90
C ALA A 52 -8.69 -48.31 -7.73
N GLY A 53 -7.41 -48.74 -7.72
CA GLY A 53 -6.30 -48.03 -8.34
C GLY A 53 -5.76 -48.60 -9.64
N ALA A 54 -6.46 -49.54 -10.30
CA ALA A 54 -6.00 -50.15 -11.56
C ALA A 54 -6.72 -49.59 -12.82
N ALA A 55 -7.29 -48.42 -12.75
CA ALA A 55 -7.52 -47.63 -13.97
C ALA A 55 -6.34 -46.62 -14.01
N ALA A 56 -5.26 -47.04 -14.64
CA ALA A 56 -4.10 -46.20 -14.90
C ALA A 56 -4.47 -45.05 -15.84
N GLY A 57 -5.09 -44.01 -15.27
CA GLY A 57 -4.91 -42.68 -15.80
C GLY A 57 -3.41 -42.35 -15.63
N ARG A 58 -2.67 -42.23 -16.73
CA ARG A 58 -1.38 -41.56 -16.74
C ARG A 58 -1.60 -40.27 -15.99
N ALA A 59 -0.99 -40.11 -14.80
CA ALA A 59 -0.81 -38.84 -14.17
C ALA A 59 -0.09 -37.96 -15.22
N GLN A 60 -0.82 -37.09 -15.88
CA GLN A 60 -0.22 -36.01 -16.65
C GLN A 60 0.71 -35.31 -15.66
N LYS A 61 2.02 -35.30 -15.95
CA LYS A 61 2.91 -34.34 -15.31
C LYS A 61 2.20 -32.99 -15.41
N PRO A 62 2.05 -32.24 -14.28
CA PRO A 62 1.51 -30.90 -14.37
C PRO A 62 2.27 -30.18 -15.49
N PRO A 63 1.61 -29.39 -16.33
CA PRO A 63 2.28 -28.66 -17.38
C PRO A 63 3.48 -27.93 -16.77
N SER A 64 4.65 -28.02 -17.43
CA SER A 64 5.83 -27.25 -17.00
C SER A 64 5.51 -25.80 -17.32
N PHE A 65 5.12 -25.02 -16.29
CA PHE A 65 4.90 -23.58 -16.46
C PHE A 65 6.21 -22.91 -16.82
N TYR A 66 6.09 -21.87 -17.63
CA TYR A 66 7.22 -21.03 -17.98
C TYR A 66 7.76 -20.35 -16.71
N GLN A 67 9.05 -20.26 -16.60
CA GLN A 67 9.75 -19.44 -15.63
C GLN A 67 11.16 -19.17 -16.16
N SER A 68 11.52 -17.91 -16.29
CA SER A 68 12.80 -17.50 -16.86
C SER A 68 13.99 -17.90 -15.96
N PRO A 69 15.20 -17.94 -16.49
CA PRO A 69 16.40 -18.12 -15.67
C PRO A 69 16.58 -17.00 -14.64
N GLY A 70 16.26 -15.75 -15.01
CA GLY A 70 16.33 -14.58 -14.12
C GLY A 70 15.38 -14.72 -12.94
N THR A 71 14.09 -14.99 -13.20
CA THR A 71 13.07 -15.22 -12.16
C THR A 71 13.49 -16.35 -11.20
N ARG A 72 14.02 -17.48 -11.72
CA ARG A 72 14.50 -18.55 -10.82
C ARG A 72 15.67 -18.11 -9.94
N LYS A 73 16.57 -17.29 -10.48
CA LYS A 73 17.75 -16.77 -9.75
C LYS A 73 17.31 -15.79 -8.67
N MET A 74 16.39 -14.86 -9.01
CA MET A 74 15.82 -13.92 -8.06
C MET A 74 15.06 -14.63 -6.94
N ALA A 75 14.17 -15.56 -7.26
CA ALA A 75 13.43 -16.35 -6.27
C ALA A 75 14.36 -17.10 -5.29
N ALA A 76 15.45 -17.68 -5.80
CA ALA A 76 16.44 -18.34 -4.96
C ALA A 76 17.22 -17.36 -4.05
N LEU A 77 17.50 -16.15 -4.53
CA LEU A 77 18.15 -15.08 -3.75
C LEU A 77 17.23 -14.58 -2.64
N LEU A 78 15.97 -14.28 -2.94
CA LEU A 78 14.98 -13.81 -1.98
C LEU A 78 14.77 -14.83 -0.84
N GLU A 79 14.59 -16.11 -1.19
CA GLU A 79 14.48 -17.19 -0.20
C GLU A 79 15.75 -17.32 0.65
N LYS A 80 16.94 -17.15 0.06
CA LYS A 80 18.21 -17.18 0.79
C LYS A 80 18.29 -16.05 1.80
N ILE A 81 18.03 -14.81 1.40
CA ILE A 81 18.07 -13.63 2.28
C ILE A 81 17.13 -13.83 3.48
N TYR A 82 15.87 -14.21 3.22
CA TYR A 82 14.90 -14.46 4.28
C TYR A 82 15.33 -15.57 5.22
N ARG A 83 15.82 -16.70 4.71
CA ARG A 83 16.22 -17.86 5.51
C ARG A 83 17.42 -17.58 6.39
N GLU A 84 18.39 -16.78 5.91
CA GLU A 84 19.67 -16.52 6.58
C GLU A 84 19.60 -15.32 7.55
N SER A 85 18.47 -14.58 7.59
CA SER A 85 18.28 -13.47 8.51
C SER A 85 18.24 -13.92 9.98
N ASP A 86 18.71 -13.05 10.87
CA ASP A 86 18.71 -13.31 12.32
C ASP A 86 17.28 -13.27 12.89
N TRP A 87 16.70 -14.44 13.13
CA TRP A 87 15.32 -14.56 13.63
C TRP A 87 15.06 -13.84 14.94
N LYS A 88 16.09 -13.53 15.75
CA LYS A 88 15.94 -12.82 17.02
C LYS A 88 15.65 -11.34 16.82
N ALA A 89 16.24 -10.77 15.79
CA ALA A 89 16.22 -9.33 15.56
C ALA A 89 15.44 -8.92 14.30
N ASP A 90 15.27 -9.84 13.33
CA ASP A 90 14.50 -9.59 12.12
C ASP A 90 13.01 -9.38 12.47
N PRO A 91 12.44 -8.19 12.16
CA PRO A 91 11.06 -7.87 12.48
C PRO A 91 10.02 -8.79 11.82
N THR A 92 10.41 -9.54 10.78
CA THR A 92 9.51 -10.47 10.07
C THR A 92 9.43 -11.87 10.69
N LYS A 93 10.18 -12.15 11.74
CA LYS A 93 10.33 -13.48 12.38
C LYS A 93 9.52 -13.63 13.69
N GLN A 94 8.30 -13.14 13.72
CA GLN A 94 7.44 -13.17 14.93
C GLN A 94 7.12 -14.58 15.40
N ALA A 95 6.86 -15.50 14.48
CA ALA A 95 6.51 -16.89 14.81
C ALA A 95 7.68 -17.61 15.51
N GLU A 96 8.90 -17.40 15.04
CA GLU A 96 10.12 -17.94 15.64
C GLU A 96 10.35 -17.36 17.04
N ARG A 97 10.14 -16.05 17.24
CA ARG A 97 10.25 -15.43 18.56
C ARG A 97 9.15 -15.91 19.50
N ALA A 98 7.92 -16.04 19.04
CA ALA A 98 6.84 -16.61 19.83
C ALA A 98 7.17 -18.05 20.27
N ALA A 99 7.71 -18.88 19.39
CA ALA A 99 8.15 -20.25 19.73
C ALA A 99 9.24 -20.24 20.80
N TYR A 100 10.23 -19.34 20.68
CA TYR A 100 11.29 -19.18 21.68
C TYR A 100 10.72 -18.82 23.07
N TYR A 101 9.81 -17.84 23.16
CA TYR A 101 9.21 -17.46 24.45
C TYR A 101 8.29 -18.54 25.03
N ARG A 102 7.59 -19.31 24.20
CA ARG A 102 6.85 -20.50 24.64
C ARG A 102 7.80 -21.53 25.29
N GLU A 103 8.93 -21.81 24.66
CA GLU A 103 9.95 -22.72 25.22
C GLU A 103 10.54 -22.15 26.53
N LEU A 104 10.90 -20.85 26.54
CA LEU A 104 11.45 -20.18 27.72
C LEU A 104 10.52 -20.31 28.93
N LEU A 105 9.22 -20.17 28.73
CA LEU A 105 8.19 -20.29 29.78
C LEU A 105 8.01 -21.72 30.34
N THR A 106 8.61 -22.74 29.73
CA THR A 106 8.65 -24.09 30.30
C THR A 106 9.75 -24.24 31.36
N LYS A 107 10.67 -23.29 31.46
CA LYS A 107 11.79 -23.26 32.40
C LYS A 107 11.43 -22.48 33.67
N PRO A 108 12.03 -22.77 34.83
CA PRO A 108 11.84 -21.97 36.02
C PRO A 108 12.36 -20.52 35.79
N LEU A 109 11.51 -19.54 36.00
CA LEU A 109 11.85 -18.11 35.87
C LEU A 109 11.59 -17.37 37.19
N ARG A 110 12.34 -16.30 37.41
CA ARG A 110 11.97 -15.37 38.49
C ARG A 110 10.61 -14.72 38.19
N PRO A 111 9.83 -14.34 39.22
CA PRO A 111 8.46 -13.85 38.98
C PRO A 111 8.35 -12.71 37.96
N MET A 112 9.26 -11.73 37.99
CA MET A 112 9.23 -10.61 37.06
C MET A 112 9.72 -10.99 35.65
N ASP A 113 10.65 -11.93 35.53
CA ASP A 113 11.12 -12.46 34.24
C ASP A 113 9.98 -13.25 33.55
N GLU A 114 9.17 -14.00 34.34
CA GLU A 114 7.98 -14.68 33.84
C GLU A 114 6.92 -13.68 33.34
N VAL A 115 6.70 -12.59 34.07
CA VAL A 115 5.79 -11.50 33.66
C VAL A 115 6.23 -10.93 32.31
N LEU A 116 7.50 -10.56 32.22
CA LEU A 116 8.06 -9.96 31.02
C LEU A 116 8.03 -10.92 29.81
N ALA A 117 8.42 -12.19 30.03
CA ALA A 117 8.39 -13.21 28.99
C ALA A 117 6.96 -13.46 28.47
N ARG A 118 5.95 -13.46 29.35
CA ARG A 118 4.54 -13.61 28.92
C ARG A 118 4.02 -12.39 28.18
N GLN A 119 4.36 -11.19 28.63
CA GLN A 119 3.99 -9.96 27.93
C GLN A 119 4.60 -9.91 26.52
N THR A 120 5.89 -10.25 26.41
CA THR A 120 6.56 -10.30 25.10
C THR A 120 5.98 -11.42 24.23
N LEU A 121 5.74 -12.61 24.78
CA LEU A 121 5.09 -13.69 24.04
C LEU A 121 3.73 -13.23 23.47
N ALA A 122 2.91 -12.56 24.28
CA ALA A 122 1.61 -12.09 23.81
C ALA A 122 1.74 -11.07 22.68
N SER A 123 2.71 -10.16 22.75
CA SER A 123 2.99 -9.21 21.67
C SER A 123 3.42 -9.91 20.38
N GLU A 124 4.33 -10.91 20.48
CA GLU A 124 4.74 -11.70 19.31
C GLU A 124 3.61 -12.56 18.74
N LEU A 125 2.70 -13.06 19.60
CA LEU A 125 1.54 -13.84 19.18
C LEU A 125 0.55 -13.00 18.37
N VAL A 126 0.22 -11.78 18.83
CA VAL A 126 -0.63 -10.86 18.07
C VAL A 126 -0.01 -10.59 16.70
N ARG A 127 1.30 -10.29 16.67
CA ARG A 127 2.03 -10.01 15.42
C ARG A 127 2.09 -11.22 14.49
N ALA A 128 2.16 -12.43 15.08
CA ALA A 128 2.15 -13.69 14.31
C ALA A 128 0.74 -14.14 13.87
N GLY A 129 -0.33 -13.42 14.24
CA GLY A 129 -1.71 -13.77 13.90
C GLY A 129 -2.43 -14.69 14.88
N ASP A 130 -1.82 -15.02 16.01
CA ASP A 130 -2.43 -15.84 17.08
C ASP A 130 -3.02 -14.94 18.19
N SER A 131 -4.04 -14.14 17.84
CA SER A 131 -4.69 -13.23 18.80
C SER A 131 -5.38 -13.99 19.94
N ALA A 132 -5.89 -15.18 19.69
CA ALA A 132 -6.47 -16.04 20.73
C ALA A 132 -5.40 -16.47 21.75
N GLY A 133 -4.25 -16.93 21.28
CA GLY A 133 -3.11 -17.29 22.13
C GLY A 133 -2.55 -16.10 22.91
N ALA A 134 -2.58 -14.90 22.32
CA ALA A 134 -2.19 -13.67 23.03
C ALA A 134 -3.15 -13.35 24.18
N VAL A 135 -4.46 -13.39 23.95
CA VAL A 135 -5.49 -13.23 24.98
C VAL A 135 -5.28 -14.22 26.10
N ASP A 136 -5.17 -15.51 25.79
CA ASP A 136 -4.98 -16.57 26.81
C ASP A 136 -3.69 -16.36 27.63
N THR A 137 -2.61 -15.93 26.98
CA THR A 137 -1.32 -15.64 27.62
C THR A 137 -1.42 -14.48 28.61
N LEU A 138 -2.11 -13.37 28.22
CA LEU A 138 -2.27 -12.19 29.07
C LEU A 138 -3.25 -12.43 30.23
N GLU A 139 -4.33 -13.15 29.99
CA GLU A 139 -5.26 -13.55 31.03
C GLU A 139 -4.58 -14.48 32.07
N GLU A 140 -3.73 -15.42 31.62
CA GLU A 140 -2.94 -16.25 32.54
C GLU A 140 -1.90 -15.43 33.31
N LEU A 141 -1.27 -14.44 32.65
CA LEU A 141 -0.34 -13.49 33.28
C LEU A 141 -1.03 -12.79 34.46
N ARG A 142 -2.23 -12.24 34.27
CA ARG A 142 -3.01 -11.61 35.35
C ARG A 142 -3.33 -12.56 36.47
N ARG A 143 -3.71 -13.80 36.13
CA ARG A 143 -3.97 -14.87 37.15
C ARG A 143 -2.72 -15.21 37.94
N ILE A 144 -1.56 -15.28 37.31
CA ILE A 144 -0.27 -15.52 37.96
C ILE A 144 0.08 -14.39 38.93
N CYS A 145 -0.03 -13.11 38.47
CA CYS A 145 0.21 -11.95 39.34
C CYS A 145 -0.67 -11.99 40.59
N ALA A 146 -1.96 -12.26 40.43
CA ALA A 146 -2.88 -12.37 41.55
C ALA A 146 -2.51 -13.52 42.49
N ARG A 147 -2.23 -14.73 41.98
CA ARG A 147 -1.87 -15.91 42.79
C ARG A 147 -0.55 -15.75 43.56
N LYS A 148 0.45 -15.09 42.92
CA LYS A 148 1.79 -14.88 43.50
C LYS A 148 1.90 -13.59 44.31
N GLY A 149 0.86 -12.75 44.35
CA GLY A 149 0.88 -11.45 45.01
C GLY A 149 1.84 -10.45 44.35
N ILE A 150 2.08 -10.58 43.04
CA ILE A 150 2.97 -9.67 42.30
C ILE A 150 2.25 -8.34 42.07
N GLN A 151 2.81 -7.27 42.63
CA GLN A 151 2.31 -5.93 42.38
C GLN A 151 3.07 -5.33 41.16
N LEU A 152 2.35 -5.06 40.10
CA LEU A 152 2.91 -4.42 38.89
C LEU A 152 2.88 -2.88 39.07
N PRO A 153 3.88 -2.16 38.56
CA PRO A 153 3.81 -0.71 38.42
C PRO A 153 2.57 -0.29 37.63
N PRO A 154 1.98 0.89 37.90
CA PRO A 154 0.80 1.39 37.16
C PRO A 154 0.97 1.37 35.66
N GLU A 155 2.13 1.79 35.17
CA GLU A 155 2.47 1.83 33.74
C GLU A 155 2.46 0.41 33.13
N ALA A 156 3.10 -0.56 33.77
CA ALA A 156 3.08 -1.95 33.30
C ALA A 156 1.64 -2.54 33.31
N THR A 157 0.81 -2.15 34.28
CA THR A 157 -0.59 -2.54 34.34
C THR A 157 -1.38 -1.94 33.18
N LYS A 158 -1.15 -0.64 32.85
CA LYS A 158 -1.76 0.03 31.69
C LYS A 158 -1.32 -0.66 30.39
N GLN A 159 -0.03 -0.91 30.19
CA GLN A 159 0.51 -1.58 28.99
C GLN A 159 -0.07 -2.98 28.77
N ILE A 160 -0.15 -3.81 29.82
CA ILE A 160 -0.78 -5.13 29.75
C ILE A 160 -2.28 -5.01 29.44
N GLY A 161 -2.95 -4.03 30.02
CA GLY A 161 -4.36 -3.73 29.75
C GLY A 161 -4.60 -3.34 28.30
N SER A 162 -3.80 -2.43 27.76
CA SER A 162 -3.88 -1.99 26.37
C SER A 162 -3.58 -3.12 25.40
N LEU A 163 -2.52 -3.91 25.65
CA LEU A 163 -2.19 -5.06 24.81
C LEU A 163 -3.30 -6.11 24.83
N LEU A 164 -3.95 -6.34 25.96
CA LEU A 164 -5.09 -7.27 26.06
C LEU A 164 -6.32 -6.72 25.33
N ALA A 165 -6.60 -5.42 25.45
CA ALA A 165 -7.72 -4.78 24.78
C ALA A 165 -7.60 -4.88 23.26
N ILE A 166 -6.42 -4.55 22.71
CA ILE A 166 -6.18 -4.66 21.27
C ILE A 166 -6.14 -6.12 20.81
N SER A 167 -5.60 -7.05 21.62
CA SER A 167 -5.64 -8.49 21.30
C SER A 167 -7.08 -9.00 21.16
N TYR A 168 -8.00 -8.51 21.98
CA TYR A 168 -9.42 -8.82 21.87
C TYR A 168 -10.07 -8.20 20.63
N LEU A 169 -9.74 -6.95 20.25
CA LEU A 169 -10.24 -6.35 19.00
C LEU A 169 -9.77 -7.16 17.79
N ARG A 170 -8.46 -7.46 17.72
CA ARG A 170 -7.90 -8.27 16.63
C ARG A 170 -8.51 -9.67 16.56
N LEU A 171 -8.76 -10.30 17.73
CA LEU A 171 -9.47 -11.57 17.77
C LEU A 171 -10.86 -11.47 17.14
N GLY A 172 -11.61 -10.40 17.47
CA GLY A 172 -12.92 -10.17 16.89
C GLY A 172 -12.88 -9.98 15.37
N GLU A 173 -11.91 -9.25 14.86
CA GLU A 173 -11.70 -9.04 13.42
C GLU A 173 -11.30 -10.33 12.72
N GLN A 174 -10.37 -11.11 13.27
CA GLN A 174 -9.97 -12.40 12.71
C GLN A 174 -11.14 -13.38 12.63
N GLU A 175 -11.95 -13.48 13.70
CA GLU A 175 -13.09 -14.40 13.77
C GLU A 175 -14.26 -13.96 12.85
N ASN A 176 -14.47 -12.67 12.60
CA ASN A 176 -15.65 -12.17 11.89
C ASN A 176 -15.34 -11.52 10.53
N CYS A 177 -14.24 -10.78 10.41
CA CYS A 177 -13.94 -10.08 9.18
C CYS A 177 -13.03 -10.90 8.26
N ALA A 178 -11.90 -11.40 8.76
CA ALA A 178 -10.94 -12.12 7.93
C ALA A 178 -11.44 -13.53 7.51
N HIS A 179 -12.09 -14.27 8.43
CA HIS A 179 -12.60 -15.62 8.12
C HIS A 179 -14.01 -15.63 7.55
N MET A 180 -14.79 -14.57 7.73
CA MET A 180 -16.18 -14.45 7.27
C MET A 180 -16.39 -13.13 6.50
N HIS A 181 -15.44 -12.82 5.60
CA HIS A 181 -15.44 -11.58 4.85
C HIS A 181 -16.75 -11.38 4.07
N GLY A 182 -17.21 -10.13 3.99
CA GLY A 182 -18.41 -9.73 3.25
C GLY A 182 -18.37 -8.23 2.95
N GLN A 183 -19.20 -7.78 2.03
CA GLN A 183 -19.22 -6.42 1.45
C GLN A 183 -19.19 -5.26 2.47
N ARG A 184 -19.56 -5.50 3.72
CA ARG A 184 -19.57 -4.48 4.78
C ARG A 184 -18.65 -4.82 5.94
N SER A 185 -17.80 -5.83 5.79
CA SER A 185 -16.83 -6.17 6.82
C SER A 185 -15.89 -5.00 7.07
N CYS A 186 -15.79 -4.56 8.31
CA CYS A 186 -14.93 -3.45 8.75
C CYS A 186 -15.19 -2.08 8.08
N ILE A 187 -16.30 -1.90 7.36
CA ILE A 187 -16.68 -0.57 6.81
C ILE A 187 -17.26 0.31 7.92
N PHE A 188 -16.61 1.43 8.14
CA PHE A 188 -16.97 2.42 9.16
C PHE A 188 -18.08 3.38 8.68
N PRO A 189 -19.08 3.70 9.53
CA PRO A 189 -19.38 3.07 10.81
C PRO A 189 -19.93 1.65 10.66
N ILE A 190 -19.42 0.70 11.46
CA ILE A 190 -19.79 -0.72 11.36
C ILE A 190 -21.30 -0.90 11.65
N ARG A 191 -22.02 -1.43 10.67
CA ARG A 191 -23.48 -1.63 10.76
C ARG A 191 -23.93 -2.76 9.83
N GLY A 192 -25.18 -3.22 10.01
CA GLY A 192 -25.77 -4.25 9.16
C GLY A 192 -24.98 -5.56 9.20
N SER A 193 -24.57 -6.07 8.03
CA SER A 193 -23.79 -7.31 7.92
C SER A 193 -22.34 -7.21 8.40
N GLY A 194 -21.83 -6.00 8.66
CA GLY A 194 -20.51 -5.80 9.28
C GLY A 194 -20.48 -6.05 10.80
N ILE A 195 -21.64 -6.20 11.46
CA ILE A 195 -21.73 -6.52 12.88
C ILE A 195 -21.21 -7.94 13.12
N HIS A 196 -20.34 -8.11 14.12
CA HIS A 196 -19.71 -9.37 14.45
C HIS A 196 -20.71 -10.43 14.91
N MET A 197 -20.72 -11.58 14.27
CA MET A 197 -21.53 -12.73 14.66
C MET A 197 -20.95 -13.46 15.88
N LEU A 198 -19.61 -13.43 16.03
CA LEU A 198 -18.88 -13.97 17.17
C LEU A 198 -18.43 -12.82 18.08
N PRO A 199 -19.20 -12.49 19.15
CA PRO A 199 -19.03 -11.25 19.90
C PRO A 199 -17.86 -11.28 20.89
N ARG A 200 -17.24 -12.43 21.13
CA ARG A 200 -16.22 -12.66 22.17
C ARG A 200 -15.11 -11.62 22.15
N GLY A 201 -14.58 -11.34 20.97
CA GLY A 201 -13.51 -10.37 20.81
C GLY A 201 -13.96 -8.95 21.18
N ALA A 202 -15.05 -8.48 20.58
CA ALA A 202 -15.58 -7.14 20.85
C ALA A 202 -16.07 -6.97 22.30
N GLU A 203 -16.66 -7.99 22.93
CA GLU A 203 -17.04 -7.95 24.37
C GLU A 203 -15.81 -7.89 25.28
N GLY A 204 -14.75 -8.62 24.94
CA GLY A 204 -13.47 -8.54 25.63
C GLY A 204 -12.85 -7.14 25.53
N ALA A 205 -12.84 -6.58 24.35
CA ALA A 205 -12.32 -5.23 24.09
C ALA A 205 -13.10 -4.17 24.89
N VAL A 206 -14.44 -4.21 24.86
CA VAL A 206 -15.28 -3.30 25.67
C VAL A 206 -14.94 -3.37 27.15
N ARG A 207 -14.75 -4.57 27.69
CA ARG A 207 -14.39 -4.77 29.11
C ARG A 207 -13.05 -4.12 29.44
N GLU A 208 -12.03 -4.38 28.62
CA GLU A 208 -10.67 -3.87 28.86
C GLU A 208 -10.56 -2.36 28.65
N TYR A 209 -11.11 -1.81 27.56
CA TYR A 209 -11.14 -0.35 27.35
C TYR A 209 -11.97 0.36 28.42
N THR A 210 -13.04 -0.24 28.94
CA THR A 210 -13.77 0.29 30.11
C THR A 210 -12.86 0.40 31.33
N ALA A 211 -12.02 -0.61 31.59
CA ALA A 211 -11.08 -0.57 32.71
C ALA A 211 -9.99 0.51 32.52
N LEU A 212 -9.46 0.65 31.32
CA LEU A 212 -8.47 1.69 30.97
C LEU A 212 -9.08 3.10 31.12
N LEU A 213 -10.26 3.37 30.56
CA LEU A 213 -10.94 4.65 30.62
C LEU A 213 -11.44 5.02 32.03
N ASN A 214 -11.63 4.07 32.92
CA ASN A 214 -11.89 4.36 34.34
C ASN A 214 -10.62 4.77 35.11
N GLN A 215 -9.43 4.37 34.64
CA GLN A 215 -8.14 4.82 35.19
C GLN A 215 -7.71 6.16 34.57
N ASP A 216 -7.87 6.31 33.25
CA ASP A 216 -7.55 7.51 32.50
C ASP A 216 -8.75 7.92 31.60
N PRO A 217 -9.65 8.74 32.11
CA PRO A 217 -10.83 9.18 31.33
C PRO A 217 -10.53 10.03 30.09
N ASN A 218 -9.30 10.53 29.98
CA ASN A 218 -8.86 11.39 28.88
C ASN A 218 -8.10 10.64 27.78
N ASP A 219 -7.91 9.34 27.91
CA ASP A 219 -7.29 8.50 26.87
C ASP A 219 -8.15 8.53 25.59
N ALA A 220 -7.77 9.39 24.66
CA ALA A 220 -8.52 9.61 23.42
C ALA A 220 -8.56 8.37 22.53
N LEU A 221 -7.44 7.62 22.46
CA LEU A 221 -7.37 6.38 21.69
C LEU A 221 -8.27 5.29 22.25
N ALA A 222 -8.22 5.05 23.57
CA ALA A 222 -9.10 4.10 24.22
C ALA A 222 -10.58 4.48 24.06
N ARG A 223 -10.88 5.78 24.07
CA ARG A 223 -12.22 6.31 23.80
C ARG A 223 -12.67 6.08 22.36
N TRP A 224 -11.78 6.24 21.39
CA TRP A 224 -12.07 5.89 19.99
C TRP A 224 -12.33 4.38 19.85
N LEU A 225 -11.39 3.55 20.30
CA LEU A 225 -11.44 2.09 20.11
C LEU A 225 -12.60 1.41 20.84
N ILE A 226 -13.05 1.93 22.00
CA ILE A 226 -14.25 1.40 22.65
C ILE A 226 -15.51 1.63 21.82
N ASN A 227 -15.64 2.77 21.11
CA ASN A 227 -16.76 3.01 20.20
C ASN A 227 -16.73 2.05 19.01
N VAL A 228 -15.57 1.77 18.44
CA VAL A 228 -15.41 0.74 17.40
C VAL A 228 -15.87 -0.62 17.92
N ALA A 229 -15.45 -1.03 19.13
CA ALA A 229 -15.89 -2.29 19.74
C ALA A 229 -17.41 -2.35 19.95
N TYR A 230 -18.05 -1.25 20.36
CA TYR A 230 -19.52 -1.18 20.45
C TYR A 230 -20.21 -1.24 19.08
N MET A 231 -19.59 -0.67 18.02
CA MET A 231 -20.09 -0.82 16.65
C MET A 231 -20.03 -2.27 16.19
N GLN A 232 -18.90 -2.96 16.44
CA GLN A 232 -18.74 -4.40 16.15
C GLN A 232 -19.84 -5.26 16.83
N LEU A 233 -20.31 -4.85 18.00
CA LEU A 233 -21.41 -5.53 18.71
C LEU A 233 -22.81 -5.12 18.25
N GLY A 234 -22.96 -4.15 17.34
CA GLY A 234 -24.27 -3.57 16.98
C GLY A 234 -24.95 -2.83 18.15
N ARG A 235 -24.17 -2.40 19.15
CA ARG A 235 -24.64 -1.71 20.35
C ARG A 235 -24.37 -0.20 20.35
N TYR A 236 -23.62 0.30 19.35
CA TYR A 236 -23.40 1.73 19.13
C TYR A 236 -24.62 2.36 18.44
N PRO A 237 -25.02 3.61 18.77
CA PRO A 237 -24.51 4.46 19.88
C PRO A 237 -25.20 4.17 21.22
N ARG A 238 -26.27 3.36 21.22
CA ARG A 238 -27.25 3.22 22.31
C ARG A 238 -26.64 2.80 23.64
N ASP A 239 -25.72 1.84 23.61
CA ASP A 239 -25.20 1.18 24.82
C ASP A 239 -23.81 1.75 25.22
N VAL A 240 -23.25 2.69 24.44
CA VAL A 240 -22.00 3.38 24.77
C VAL A 240 -22.27 4.35 25.94
N PRO A 241 -21.49 4.28 27.05
CA PRO A 241 -21.61 5.26 28.12
C PRO A 241 -21.47 6.69 27.63
N ALA A 242 -22.40 7.57 27.99
CA ALA A 242 -22.48 8.95 27.42
C ALA A 242 -21.18 9.74 27.54
N LYS A 243 -20.39 9.50 28.63
CA LYS A 243 -19.09 10.16 28.82
C LYS A 243 -18.00 9.74 27.82
N TRP A 244 -18.17 8.62 27.12
CA TRP A 244 -17.23 8.10 26.13
C TRP A 244 -17.79 8.04 24.72
N LEU A 245 -19.08 8.34 24.55
CA LEU A 245 -19.72 8.32 23.25
C LEU A 245 -19.06 9.30 22.28
N VAL A 246 -18.72 8.81 21.10
CA VAL A 246 -18.32 9.59 19.94
C VAL A 246 -19.59 9.81 19.11
N PRO A 247 -20.05 11.04 18.93
CA PRO A 247 -21.31 11.30 18.24
C PRO A 247 -21.21 11.06 16.72
N GLU A 248 -22.27 10.50 16.13
CA GLU A 248 -22.32 10.22 14.67
C GLU A 248 -22.12 11.46 13.80
N THR A 249 -22.32 12.64 14.36
CA THR A 249 -22.11 13.91 13.62
C THR A 249 -20.66 14.13 13.21
N LEU A 250 -19.68 13.47 13.88
CA LEU A 250 -18.27 13.56 13.55
C LEU A 250 -17.87 12.69 12.34
N PHE A 251 -18.72 11.74 11.93
CA PHE A 251 -18.45 10.86 10.78
C PHE A 251 -19.35 11.15 9.59
N ARG A 252 -20.08 12.24 9.65
CA ARG A 252 -21.02 12.59 8.58
C ARG A 252 -20.23 13.09 7.38
N SER A 253 -20.54 12.51 6.21
CA SER A 253 -20.02 13.04 4.94
C SER A 253 -20.49 14.46 4.70
N ASP A 254 -19.65 15.26 4.04
CA ASP A 254 -19.92 16.67 3.71
C ASP A 254 -20.97 16.80 2.61
N ALA A 255 -21.01 15.81 1.69
CA ALA A 255 -21.96 15.78 0.57
C ALA A 255 -22.71 14.44 0.48
N ALA A 256 -23.81 14.47 -0.26
CA ALA A 256 -24.50 13.25 -0.68
C ALA A 256 -23.69 12.55 -1.77
N PHE A 257 -23.37 11.30 -1.56
CA PHE A 257 -22.62 10.48 -2.51
C PHE A 257 -23.20 9.06 -2.51
N PRO A 258 -23.29 8.37 -3.66
CA PRO A 258 -23.80 7.00 -3.69
C PRO A 258 -22.82 6.04 -3.03
N GLU A 259 -23.33 4.95 -2.45
CA GLU A 259 -22.49 3.93 -1.87
C GLU A 259 -21.86 3.06 -2.98
N PHE A 260 -20.55 2.86 -2.90
CA PHE A 260 -19.76 1.98 -3.76
C PHE A 260 -19.63 0.61 -3.08
N PRO A 261 -20.30 -0.42 -3.60
CA PRO A 261 -20.21 -1.75 -2.98
C PRO A 261 -18.83 -2.36 -3.21
N ASP A 262 -18.26 -2.95 -2.17
CA ASP A 262 -17.13 -3.85 -2.32
C ASP A 262 -17.58 -5.14 -2.99
N VAL A 263 -16.98 -5.45 -4.13
CA VAL A 263 -17.28 -6.65 -4.94
C VAL A 263 -16.06 -7.57 -5.11
N ALA A 264 -14.96 -7.34 -4.38
CA ALA A 264 -13.72 -8.11 -4.55
C ALA A 264 -13.94 -9.63 -4.46
N MET A 265 -14.71 -10.10 -3.46
CA MET A 265 -15.03 -11.52 -3.30
C MET A 265 -15.76 -12.09 -4.51
N GLN A 266 -16.76 -11.36 -5.03
CA GLN A 266 -17.56 -11.81 -6.18
C GLN A 266 -16.73 -11.77 -7.48
N ALA A 267 -15.80 -10.85 -7.56
CA ALA A 267 -14.88 -10.71 -8.68
C ALA A 267 -13.69 -11.68 -8.64
N GLY A 268 -13.46 -12.39 -7.54
CA GLY A 268 -12.28 -13.25 -7.36
C GLY A 268 -10.99 -12.50 -7.09
N LEU A 269 -11.10 -11.31 -6.47
CA LEU A 269 -9.99 -10.41 -6.11
C LEU A 269 -9.77 -10.29 -4.60
N ASP A 270 -10.46 -11.09 -3.79
CA ASP A 270 -10.36 -11.08 -2.32
C ASP A 270 -9.09 -11.78 -1.80
N SER A 271 -7.97 -11.56 -2.48
CA SER A 271 -6.68 -12.10 -2.04
C SER A 271 -6.25 -11.51 -0.70
N THR A 272 -5.73 -12.36 0.17
CA THR A 272 -5.20 -11.91 1.45
C THR A 272 -3.73 -11.52 1.30
N GLY A 273 -3.38 -10.32 1.75
CA GLY A 273 -2.03 -9.78 1.71
C GLY A 273 -1.66 -8.97 2.95
N HIS A 274 -0.41 -8.52 2.97
CA HIS A 274 0.08 -7.44 3.82
C HIS A 274 0.07 -6.14 3.00
N SER A 275 0.50 -5.05 3.62
CA SER A 275 0.72 -3.80 2.89
C SER A 275 1.50 -4.03 1.59
N GLY A 276 1.00 -3.53 0.47
CA GLY A 276 1.62 -3.71 -0.84
C GLY A 276 1.16 -2.69 -1.86
N GLY A 277 1.74 -2.73 -3.06
CA GLY A 277 1.32 -1.92 -4.20
C GLY A 277 0.25 -2.65 -5.01
N ALA A 278 -0.53 -1.88 -5.77
CA ALA A 278 -1.48 -2.37 -6.76
C ALA A 278 -1.39 -1.54 -8.03
N ILE A 279 -1.36 -2.19 -9.18
CA ILE A 279 -1.36 -1.51 -10.49
C ILE A 279 -2.42 -2.13 -11.39
N MET A 280 -3.04 -1.28 -12.21
CA MET A 280 -3.99 -1.68 -13.23
C MET A 280 -3.40 -1.41 -14.62
N GLN A 281 -3.21 -2.45 -15.43
CA GLN A 281 -2.75 -2.33 -16.81
C GLN A 281 -3.33 -3.47 -17.65
N ASP A 282 -3.42 -3.25 -18.96
CA ASP A 282 -3.71 -4.32 -19.93
C ASP A 282 -2.40 -5.07 -20.22
N PHE A 283 -2.11 -6.12 -19.41
CA PHE A 283 -0.83 -6.84 -19.48
C PHE A 283 -0.72 -7.82 -20.64
N ASP A 284 -1.81 -8.27 -21.20
CA ASP A 284 -1.80 -9.24 -22.31
C ASP A 284 -2.32 -8.69 -23.64
N GLY A 285 -2.72 -7.42 -23.66
CA GLY A 285 -3.11 -6.70 -24.88
C GLY A 285 -4.51 -7.02 -25.39
N ASP A 286 -5.40 -7.54 -24.52
CA ASP A 286 -6.77 -7.91 -24.89
C ASP A 286 -7.77 -6.73 -24.82
N GLY A 287 -7.36 -5.60 -24.28
CA GLY A 287 -8.15 -4.37 -24.15
C GLY A 287 -8.92 -4.27 -22.84
N LEU A 288 -8.70 -5.18 -21.89
CA LEU A 288 -9.24 -5.15 -20.54
C LEU A 288 -8.13 -4.85 -19.54
N LEU A 289 -8.45 -4.16 -18.48
CA LEU A 289 -7.49 -3.87 -17.42
C LEU A 289 -7.36 -5.07 -16.48
N ASP A 290 -6.17 -5.62 -16.40
CA ASP A 290 -5.77 -6.60 -15.39
C ASP A 290 -5.30 -5.90 -14.11
N ILE A 291 -5.15 -6.66 -13.02
CA ILE A 291 -4.66 -6.14 -11.74
C ILE A 291 -3.43 -6.95 -11.30
N MET A 292 -2.33 -6.26 -10.99
CA MET A 292 -1.20 -6.88 -10.32
C MET A 292 -1.05 -6.29 -8.91
N VAL A 293 -0.85 -7.17 -7.92
CA VAL A 293 -0.66 -6.78 -6.52
C VAL A 293 0.61 -7.37 -5.94
N SER A 294 1.27 -6.61 -5.08
CA SER A 294 2.38 -7.09 -4.26
C SER A 294 1.99 -7.15 -2.78
N SER A 295 2.87 -7.68 -1.95
CA SER A 295 2.70 -7.73 -0.52
C SER A 295 4.06 -7.56 0.15
N SER A 296 4.15 -6.73 1.19
CA SER A 296 5.44 -6.36 1.80
C SER A 296 6.15 -7.52 2.49
N PHE A 297 5.40 -8.52 2.96
CA PHE A 297 6.01 -9.62 3.71
C PHE A 297 6.92 -10.45 2.80
N PRO A 298 8.18 -10.76 3.23
CA PRO A 298 9.21 -11.34 2.35
C PRO A 298 8.91 -12.71 1.74
N ARG A 299 7.81 -13.36 2.13
CA ARG A 299 7.37 -14.65 1.60
C ARG A 299 6.04 -14.59 0.86
N ASP A 300 5.41 -13.45 0.81
CA ASP A 300 4.14 -13.30 0.12
C ASP A 300 4.37 -13.18 -1.39
N GLN A 301 3.62 -13.95 -2.14
CA GLN A 301 3.71 -14.02 -3.59
C GLN A 301 3.12 -12.77 -4.27
N LEU A 302 3.86 -12.16 -5.20
CA LEU A 302 3.32 -11.21 -6.18
C LEU A 302 2.20 -11.92 -6.98
N ARG A 303 1.05 -11.26 -7.20
CA ARG A 303 -0.10 -11.87 -7.87
C ARG A 303 -0.53 -11.06 -9.09
N LEU A 304 -0.86 -11.77 -10.17
CA LEU A 304 -1.46 -11.22 -11.37
C LEU A 304 -2.87 -11.79 -11.54
N PHE A 305 -3.85 -10.91 -11.64
CA PHE A 305 -5.26 -11.21 -11.86
C PHE A 305 -5.66 -10.73 -13.27
N HIS A 306 -5.96 -11.67 -14.15
CA HIS A 306 -6.45 -11.39 -15.49
C HIS A 306 -7.97 -11.15 -15.48
N ASN A 307 -8.39 -10.08 -16.14
CA ASN A 307 -9.80 -9.71 -16.29
C ASN A 307 -10.49 -10.57 -17.33
N ASN A 308 -11.51 -11.33 -16.93
CA ASN A 308 -12.22 -12.25 -17.85
C ASN A 308 -13.28 -11.55 -18.73
N GLY A 309 -13.47 -10.23 -18.60
CA GLY A 309 -14.45 -9.45 -19.37
C GLY A 309 -15.91 -9.63 -18.95
N ASP A 310 -16.18 -10.41 -17.91
CA ASP A 310 -17.52 -10.66 -17.36
C ASP A 310 -17.73 -10.11 -15.94
N GLY A 311 -16.79 -9.26 -15.49
CA GLY A 311 -16.73 -8.69 -14.14
C GLY A 311 -16.07 -9.61 -13.11
N SER A 312 -15.49 -10.72 -13.55
CA SER A 312 -14.67 -11.62 -12.73
C SER A 312 -13.21 -11.62 -13.17
N PHE A 313 -12.32 -12.06 -12.28
CA PHE A 313 -10.88 -12.17 -12.52
C PHE A 313 -10.38 -13.58 -12.26
N SER A 314 -9.30 -13.94 -12.96
CA SER A 314 -8.60 -15.22 -12.79
C SER A 314 -7.15 -15.00 -12.43
N GLU A 315 -6.68 -15.56 -11.32
CA GLU A 315 -5.26 -15.48 -10.96
C GLU A 315 -4.41 -16.25 -11.98
N ARG A 316 -3.40 -15.55 -12.57
CA ARG A 316 -2.48 -16.05 -13.61
C ARG A 316 -1.01 -16.02 -13.19
N THR A 317 -0.73 -15.76 -11.93
CA THR A 317 0.64 -15.62 -11.37
C THR A 317 1.59 -16.75 -11.83
N ARG A 318 1.13 -17.98 -11.74
CA ARG A 318 1.93 -19.15 -12.12
C ARG A 318 2.10 -19.27 -13.63
N GLU A 319 1.06 -19.03 -14.38
CA GLU A 319 1.05 -19.04 -15.84
C GLU A 319 1.93 -17.93 -16.40
N ALA A 320 1.95 -16.79 -15.74
CA ALA A 320 2.80 -15.64 -16.07
C ALA A 320 4.28 -15.81 -15.72
N GLY A 321 4.66 -16.92 -15.09
CA GLY A 321 6.07 -17.19 -14.75
C GLY A 321 6.57 -16.49 -13.50
N LEU A 322 5.69 -15.88 -12.69
CA LEU A 322 6.02 -15.05 -11.54
C LEU A 322 6.21 -15.82 -10.22
N THR A 323 6.12 -17.14 -10.23
CA THR A 323 6.26 -17.94 -9.00
C THR A 323 7.62 -17.71 -8.34
N GLY A 324 7.61 -17.30 -7.06
CA GLY A 324 8.83 -17.01 -6.29
C GLY A 324 9.28 -15.56 -6.36
N GLU A 325 8.64 -14.73 -7.17
CA GLU A 325 8.69 -13.28 -7.02
C GLU A 325 7.87 -12.91 -5.78
N VAL A 326 8.54 -12.79 -4.65
CA VAL A 326 7.91 -12.59 -3.34
C VAL A 326 8.32 -11.25 -2.73
N GLY A 327 7.52 -10.79 -1.79
CA GLY A 327 7.69 -9.48 -1.18
C GLY A 327 7.32 -8.36 -2.17
N GLY A 328 7.53 -7.15 -1.75
CA GLY A 328 7.20 -5.96 -2.55
C GLY A 328 6.26 -5.06 -1.79
N LEU A 329 6.83 -4.05 -1.12
CA LEU A 329 6.01 -3.04 -0.46
C LEU A 329 5.29 -2.18 -1.50
N ASN A 330 5.87 -2.02 -2.69
CA ASN A 330 5.27 -1.29 -3.80
C ASN A 330 5.63 -1.90 -5.15
N ILE A 331 4.81 -1.64 -6.16
CA ILE A 331 5.06 -1.99 -7.57
C ILE A 331 4.70 -0.81 -8.47
N VAL A 332 5.45 -0.64 -9.53
CA VAL A 332 5.28 0.47 -10.49
C VAL A 332 5.32 -0.06 -11.93
N ALA A 333 4.34 0.31 -12.74
CA ALA A 333 4.31 -0.05 -14.16
C ALA A 333 5.22 0.87 -14.98
N THR A 334 5.84 0.32 -16.02
CA THR A 334 6.72 1.02 -16.95
C THR A 334 6.68 0.36 -18.35
N ASP A 335 7.13 1.06 -19.36
CA ASP A 335 7.53 0.48 -20.65
C ASP A 335 8.99 0.93 -20.90
N TYR A 336 9.91 0.32 -20.11
CA TYR A 336 11.31 0.77 -20.07
C TYR A 336 12.06 0.50 -21.38
N ASN A 337 11.57 -0.46 -22.17
CA ASN A 337 12.19 -0.89 -23.42
C ASN A 337 11.45 -0.40 -24.69
N ASN A 338 10.42 0.43 -24.51
CA ASN A 338 9.60 1.01 -25.58
C ASN A 338 8.98 -0.04 -26.53
N ASP A 339 8.64 -1.25 -26.04
CA ASP A 339 8.05 -2.31 -26.86
C ASP A 339 6.51 -2.32 -26.83
N GLY A 340 5.90 -1.46 -26.02
CA GLY A 340 4.45 -1.29 -25.90
C GLY A 340 3.77 -2.30 -24.97
N HIS A 341 4.53 -3.09 -24.24
CA HIS A 341 4.01 -4.01 -23.24
C HIS A 341 4.31 -3.47 -21.83
N PRO A 342 3.32 -3.41 -20.93
CA PRO A 342 3.55 -2.93 -19.57
C PRO A 342 4.49 -3.85 -18.79
N ASP A 343 5.69 -3.34 -18.46
CA ASP A 343 6.66 -3.97 -17.57
C ASP A 343 6.39 -3.57 -16.11
N VAL A 344 7.00 -4.25 -15.14
CA VAL A 344 6.75 -3.99 -13.72
C VAL A 344 8.07 -3.92 -12.92
N LEU A 345 8.21 -2.86 -12.14
CA LEU A 345 9.25 -2.74 -11.12
C LEU A 345 8.68 -3.07 -9.74
N VAL A 346 9.28 -4.06 -9.05
CA VAL A 346 8.91 -4.47 -7.69
C VAL A 346 9.91 -3.90 -6.70
N LEU A 347 9.43 -3.15 -5.69
CA LEU A 347 10.25 -2.48 -4.68
C LEU A 347 10.11 -3.19 -3.33
N ARG A 348 11.25 -3.54 -2.70
CA ARG A 348 11.28 -4.38 -1.50
C ARG A 348 12.02 -3.76 -0.34
N GLY A 349 11.70 -4.22 0.87
CA GLY A 349 12.49 -4.00 2.08
C GLY A 349 12.20 -2.72 2.85
N GLY A 350 11.38 -1.81 2.36
CA GLY A 350 10.99 -0.63 3.10
C GLY A 350 10.47 -0.95 4.51
N TRP A 351 10.74 -0.10 5.49
CA TRP A 351 10.42 -0.21 6.92
C TRP A 351 11.23 -1.24 7.74
N TRP A 352 12.03 -2.10 7.10
CA TRP A 352 12.76 -3.17 7.79
C TRP A 352 14.21 -2.78 8.16
N GLY A 353 14.67 -1.54 7.81
CA GLY A 353 16.05 -1.08 8.03
C GLY A 353 17.04 -2.09 7.46
N LYS A 354 18.11 -2.44 8.19
CA LYS A 354 19.12 -3.44 7.76
C LYS A 354 18.56 -4.82 7.41
N TYR A 355 17.35 -5.17 7.83
CA TYR A 355 16.67 -6.41 7.43
C TYR A 355 15.83 -6.23 6.17
N GLY A 356 15.82 -5.02 5.64
CA GLY A 356 15.18 -4.64 4.38
C GLY A 356 16.13 -4.58 3.18
N GLU A 357 17.37 -4.99 3.31
CA GLU A 357 18.35 -5.07 2.21
C GLU A 357 17.98 -6.18 1.22
N TYR A 358 16.87 -6.00 0.52
CA TYR A 358 16.38 -6.88 -0.54
C TYR A 358 16.60 -6.22 -1.91
N PRO A 359 16.82 -7.03 -2.99
CA PRO A 359 16.87 -6.48 -4.34
C PRO A 359 15.47 -6.07 -4.81
N MET A 360 15.39 -5.01 -5.62
CA MET A 360 14.24 -4.78 -6.47
C MET A 360 14.18 -5.81 -7.60
N SER A 361 13.05 -5.94 -8.32
CA SER A 361 12.94 -6.74 -9.54
C SER A 361 12.36 -5.91 -10.68
N LEU A 362 13.05 -5.87 -11.82
CA LEU A 362 12.48 -5.42 -13.08
C LEU A 362 11.95 -6.64 -13.85
N LEU A 363 10.62 -6.72 -13.96
CA LEU A 363 9.89 -7.80 -14.62
C LEU A 363 9.50 -7.35 -16.02
N ARG A 364 10.20 -7.84 -17.04
CA ARG A 364 9.88 -7.56 -18.45
C ARG A 364 8.69 -8.39 -18.90
N ASN A 365 7.69 -7.74 -19.43
CA ASN A 365 6.55 -8.38 -20.08
C ASN A 365 6.94 -8.85 -21.51
N ASN A 366 6.75 -10.12 -21.78
CA ASN A 366 7.10 -10.70 -23.09
C ASN A 366 5.99 -10.52 -24.16
N GLY A 367 4.93 -9.78 -23.87
CA GLY A 367 3.80 -9.56 -24.79
C GLY A 367 2.96 -10.80 -25.08
N ASN A 368 3.08 -11.85 -24.26
CA ASN A 368 2.39 -13.13 -24.41
C ASN A 368 1.78 -13.65 -23.12
N GLY A 369 1.57 -12.75 -22.15
CA GLY A 369 1.09 -13.07 -20.80
C GLY A 369 2.13 -13.66 -19.87
N THR A 370 3.45 -13.63 -20.20
CA THR A 370 4.52 -14.08 -19.32
C THR A 370 5.53 -12.97 -19.04
N PHE A 371 6.23 -13.08 -17.91
CA PHE A 371 7.23 -12.11 -17.46
C PHE A 371 8.58 -12.78 -17.21
N ASP A 372 9.66 -12.02 -17.46
CA ASP A 372 11.04 -12.39 -17.15
C ASP A 372 11.62 -11.38 -16.15
N ASP A 373 12.20 -11.84 -15.04
CA ASP A 373 13.05 -10.97 -14.22
C ASP A 373 14.36 -10.71 -14.96
N VAL A 374 14.59 -9.44 -15.31
CA VAL A 374 15.75 -8.95 -16.05
C VAL A 374 16.63 -8.01 -15.21
N THR A 375 16.42 -7.93 -13.91
CA THR A 375 17.06 -6.99 -12.99
C THR A 375 18.58 -6.98 -13.08
N GLU A 376 19.19 -8.17 -13.09
CA GLU A 376 20.65 -8.31 -13.19
C GLU A 376 21.16 -7.91 -14.57
N GLU A 377 20.45 -8.32 -15.62
CA GLU A 377 20.78 -8.00 -17.03
C GLU A 377 20.64 -6.48 -17.28
N ALA A 378 19.65 -5.85 -16.67
CA ALA A 378 19.41 -4.41 -16.75
C ALA A 378 20.42 -3.57 -15.93
N GLY A 379 21.23 -4.18 -15.07
CA GLY A 379 22.18 -3.46 -14.20
C GLY A 379 21.52 -2.78 -12.98
N LEU A 380 20.32 -3.21 -12.60
CA LEU A 380 19.55 -2.65 -11.48
C LEU A 380 19.72 -3.41 -10.16
N MET A 381 20.63 -4.39 -10.10
CA MET A 381 20.83 -5.21 -8.92
C MET A 381 21.49 -4.40 -7.80
N SER A 382 20.69 -3.99 -6.81
CA SER A 382 21.15 -3.33 -5.59
C SER A 382 20.38 -3.84 -4.38
N LEU A 383 20.98 -3.78 -3.19
CA LEU A 383 20.40 -4.28 -1.94
C LEU A 383 20.16 -3.10 -1.02
N HIS A 384 18.98 -2.52 -1.08
CA HIS A 384 18.58 -1.38 -0.26
C HIS A 384 17.15 -1.53 0.24
N PRO A 385 16.82 -1.04 1.44
CA PRO A 385 15.43 -0.92 1.87
C PRO A 385 14.72 0.14 1.00
N THR A 386 13.82 -0.33 0.13
CA THR A 386 13.20 0.49 -0.91
C THR A 386 11.68 0.36 -0.87
N GLN A 387 10.98 1.48 -0.98
CA GLN A 387 9.52 1.48 -1.11
C GLN A 387 8.99 2.38 -2.24
N THR A 388 9.82 3.25 -2.80
CA THR A 388 9.35 4.25 -3.76
C THR A 388 10.31 4.42 -4.91
N ALA A 389 9.75 4.51 -6.10
CA ALA A 389 10.45 4.82 -7.34
C ALA A 389 9.48 5.46 -8.33
N ALA A 390 10.00 6.24 -9.26
CA ALA A 390 9.21 6.83 -10.32
C ALA A 390 9.97 6.88 -11.64
N TRP A 391 9.24 6.67 -12.72
CA TRP A 391 9.76 6.69 -14.10
C TRP A 391 9.47 8.02 -14.75
N ALA A 392 10.44 8.57 -15.48
CA ALA A 392 10.29 9.74 -16.34
C ALA A 392 11.38 9.76 -17.42
N ASP A 393 11.11 10.37 -18.54
CA ASP A 393 12.09 10.75 -19.55
C ASP A 393 12.68 12.12 -19.12
N TYR A 394 13.64 12.11 -18.14
CA TYR A 394 14.10 13.36 -17.54
C TYR A 394 14.97 14.19 -18.48
N ASP A 395 15.57 13.57 -19.48
CA ASP A 395 16.43 14.24 -20.46
C ASP A 395 15.78 14.42 -21.83
N ASN A 396 14.49 14.01 -21.94
CA ASN A 396 13.68 14.13 -23.17
C ASN A 396 14.29 13.41 -24.38
N ASP A 397 14.91 12.26 -24.20
CA ASP A 397 15.50 11.46 -25.27
C ASP A 397 14.54 10.40 -25.86
N GLY A 398 13.36 10.25 -25.25
CA GLY A 398 12.30 9.33 -25.68
C GLY A 398 12.35 7.97 -24.98
N TRP A 399 13.13 7.81 -23.92
CA TRP A 399 13.21 6.61 -23.11
C TRP A 399 12.93 6.92 -21.65
N LEU A 400 12.30 5.98 -20.96
CA LEU A 400 12.01 6.16 -19.53
C LEU A 400 13.22 5.85 -18.67
N ASP A 401 13.64 6.83 -17.90
CA ASP A 401 14.65 6.72 -16.85
C ASP A 401 13.99 6.43 -15.50
N LEU A 402 14.77 6.00 -14.52
CA LEU A 402 14.27 5.55 -13.23
C LEU A 402 14.93 6.31 -12.08
N PHE A 403 14.13 6.96 -11.23
CA PHE A 403 14.58 7.41 -9.92
C PHE A 403 14.08 6.47 -8.81
N VAL A 404 14.99 6.05 -7.93
CA VAL A 404 14.70 5.14 -6.80
C VAL A 404 15.08 5.83 -5.50
N GLY A 405 14.09 5.99 -4.62
CA GLY A 405 14.26 6.53 -3.28
C GLY A 405 14.48 5.42 -2.26
N HIS A 406 15.57 5.50 -1.50
CA HIS A 406 15.91 4.53 -0.46
C HIS A 406 15.74 5.10 0.95
N GLU A 407 15.55 4.21 1.93
CA GLU A 407 15.44 4.55 3.34
C GLU A 407 16.83 4.68 3.97
N SER A 408 17.46 5.85 3.80
CA SER A 408 18.82 6.12 4.25
C SER A 408 18.83 6.82 5.62
N THR A 409 19.69 6.35 6.52
CA THR A 409 19.95 7.00 7.80
C THR A 409 21.45 7.24 7.97
N PRO A 410 21.89 8.13 8.89
CA PRO A 410 23.31 8.33 9.15
C PRO A 410 24.06 7.07 9.61
N ASP A 411 23.36 6.17 10.31
CA ASP A 411 23.95 4.92 10.85
C ASP A 411 23.85 3.76 9.85
N ASP A 412 22.97 3.87 8.84
CA ASP A 412 22.71 2.86 7.82
C ASP A 412 22.47 3.58 6.48
N PRO A 413 23.52 3.97 5.76
CA PRO A 413 23.39 4.82 4.58
C PRO A 413 23.00 4.04 3.32
N HIS A 414 21.90 4.43 2.72
CA HIS A 414 21.38 3.91 1.45
C HIS A 414 21.12 5.08 0.51
N PRO A 415 22.10 5.49 -0.34
CA PRO A 415 21.94 6.62 -1.24
C PRO A 415 20.85 6.34 -2.28
N SER A 416 19.99 7.34 -2.53
CA SER A 416 19.01 7.30 -3.63
C SER A 416 19.72 7.24 -4.97
N GLN A 417 19.08 6.64 -5.97
CA GLN A 417 19.69 6.34 -7.27
C GLN A 417 18.87 6.92 -8.43
N LEU A 418 19.55 7.55 -9.39
CA LEU A 418 18.97 7.92 -10.68
C LEU A 418 19.63 7.07 -11.75
N PHE A 419 18.85 6.27 -12.43
CA PHE A 419 19.28 5.38 -13.50
C PHE A 419 18.87 5.95 -14.87
N HIS A 420 19.86 6.28 -15.69
CA HIS A 420 19.64 6.65 -17.08
C HIS A 420 19.51 5.40 -17.96
N ASN A 421 18.53 5.38 -18.83
CA ASN A 421 18.27 4.29 -19.77
C ASN A 421 19.25 4.34 -20.95
N ASN A 422 20.01 3.28 -21.19
CA ASN A 422 21.01 3.22 -22.24
C ASN A 422 20.43 2.83 -23.63
N HIS A 423 19.12 2.68 -23.78
CA HIS A 423 18.38 2.28 -24.99
C HIS A 423 18.68 0.84 -25.49
N ASP A 424 19.34 0.03 -24.69
CA ASP A 424 19.69 -1.35 -25.01
C ASP A 424 19.17 -2.37 -24.00
N GLY A 425 18.26 -1.91 -23.11
CA GLY A 425 17.68 -2.68 -22.02
C GLY A 425 18.51 -2.63 -20.73
N THR A 426 19.58 -1.83 -20.70
CA THR A 426 20.43 -1.61 -19.52
C THR A 426 20.34 -0.17 -19.02
N PHE A 427 20.79 0.04 -17.78
CA PHE A 427 20.79 1.36 -17.14
C PHE A 427 22.17 1.74 -16.60
N THR A 428 22.42 3.04 -16.54
CA THR A 428 23.62 3.62 -15.91
C THR A 428 23.22 4.48 -14.71
N GLU A 429 23.75 4.19 -13.52
CA GLU A 429 23.51 4.98 -12.31
C GLU A 429 24.21 6.33 -12.40
N THR A 430 23.48 7.43 -12.20
CA THR A 430 23.96 8.81 -12.33
C THR A 430 23.57 9.72 -11.17
N GLY A 431 22.86 9.22 -10.14
CA GLY A 431 22.29 10.02 -9.07
C GLY A 431 23.31 10.81 -8.26
N ALA A 432 24.46 10.21 -7.95
CA ALA A 432 25.53 10.89 -7.23
C ALA A 432 26.13 12.03 -8.05
N ALA A 433 26.34 11.83 -9.37
CA ALA A 433 26.87 12.84 -10.27
C ALA A 433 25.90 14.02 -10.47
N ASN A 434 24.61 13.75 -10.43
CA ASN A 434 23.54 14.72 -10.59
C ASN A 434 23.03 15.34 -9.27
N GLY A 435 23.65 14.98 -8.13
CA GLY A 435 23.34 15.59 -6.83
C GLY A 435 22.11 15.04 -6.10
N LEU A 436 21.56 13.89 -6.55
CA LEU A 436 20.31 13.33 -6.06
C LEU A 436 20.49 12.12 -5.11
N ALA A 437 21.73 11.80 -4.71
CA ALA A 437 21.99 10.60 -3.90
C ALA A 437 21.71 10.76 -2.39
N SER A 438 21.85 11.96 -1.84
CA SER A 438 21.88 12.19 -0.38
C SER A 438 20.59 12.87 0.10
N LEU A 439 19.46 12.19 0.01
CA LEU A 439 18.13 12.75 0.30
C LEU A 439 17.55 12.28 1.65
N GLY A 440 18.23 11.41 2.39
CA GLY A 440 17.75 10.89 3.67
C GLY A 440 16.77 9.73 3.54
N TYR A 441 15.80 9.66 4.45
CA TYR A 441 14.83 8.55 4.53
C TYR A 441 13.67 8.79 3.58
N VAL A 442 13.84 8.44 2.31
CA VAL A 442 12.87 8.72 1.25
C VAL A 442 11.64 7.84 1.37
N LYS A 443 10.45 8.44 1.25
CA LYS A 443 9.15 7.78 1.39
C LYS A 443 8.22 7.92 0.19
N GLY A 444 8.39 8.93 -0.63
CA GLY A 444 7.65 9.11 -1.87
C GLY A 444 8.47 9.90 -2.87
N VAL A 445 8.27 9.61 -4.15
CA VAL A 445 8.86 10.33 -5.27
C VAL A 445 7.83 10.59 -6.34
N ALA A 446 7.87 11.76 -6.94
CA ALA A 446 7.00 12.13 -8.04
C ALA A 446 7.74 12.99 -9.05
N TRP A 447 7.53 12.71 -10.35
CA TRP A 447 7.95 13.57 -11.43
C TRP A 447 6.80 14.47 -11.88
N GLY A 448 7.12 15.70 -12.30
CA GLY A 448 6.15 16.64 -12.86
C GLY A 448 6.83 17.88 -13.40
N ASP A 449 6.34 18.45 -14.46
CA ASP A 449 6.82 19.71 -15.05
C ASP A 449 6.09 20.88 -14.37
N PHE A 450 6.53 21.26 -13.13
CA PHE A 450 5.82 22.25 -12.35
C PHE A 450 5.92 23.67 -12.89
N ASN A 451 6.97 23.94 -13.67
CA ASN A 451 7.24 25.26 -14.25
C ASN A 451 6.82 25.37 -15.74
N ASN A 452 6.26 24.31 -16.31
CA ASN A 452 5.80 24.22 -17.70
C ASN A 452 6.91 24.48 -18.74
N ASP A 453 8.18 24.15 -18.42
CA ASP A 453 9.32 24.33 -19.33
C ASP A 453 9.57 23.13 -20.25
N GLY A 454 8.84 22.03 -20.07
CA GLY A 454 8.90 20.82 -20.87
C GLY A 454 9.90 19.79 -20.37
N ARG A 455 10.48 19.98 -19.19
CA ARG A 455 11.34 18.99 -18.52
C ARG A 455 10.67 18.53 -17.22
N PRO A 456 10.65 17.22 -16.94
CA PRO A 456 10.11 16.74 -15.66
C PRO A 456 11.04 17.15 -14.52
N ASP A 457 10.45 17.74 -13.49
CA ASP A 457 11.06 18.08 -12.20
C ASP A 457 10.76 16.99 -11.17
N LEU A 458 11.55 16.90 -10.09
CA LEU A 458 11.44 15.82 -9.11
C LEU A 458 11.03 16.36 -7.75
N TYR A 459 9.91 15.86 -7.22
CA TYR A 459 9.51 16.07 -5.81
C TYR A 459 9.75 14.79 -5.01
N VAL A 460 10.38 14.94 -3.83
CA VAL A 460 10.76 13.83 -2.94
C VAL A 460 10.22 14.09 -1.55
N SER A 461 9.40 13.18 -1.04
CA SER A 461 8.95 13.20 0.35
C SER A 461 9.90 12.38 1.25
N VAL A 462 10.16 12.90 2.45
CA VAL A 462 11.17 12.36 3.37
C VAL A 462 10.57 12.20 4.77
N LYS A 463 10.98 11.15 5.48
CA LYS A 463 10.67 10.96 6.90
C LYS A 463 11.85 11.39 7.77
N GLY A 464 11.57 12.20 8.80
CA GLY A 464 12.59 12.76 9.71
C GLY A 464 13.43 13.86 9.08
N GLY A 465 12.91 14.52 8.04
CA GLY A 465 13.58 15.58 7.31
C GLY A 465 12.60 16.45 6.53
N HIS A 466 13.11 17.38 5.74
CA HIS A 466 12.29 18.20 4.86
C HIS A 466 12.12 17.51 3.49
N ASN A 467 10.97 17.71 2.87
CA ASN A 467 10.75 17.32 1.49
C ASN A 467 11.62 18.17 0.56
N HIS A 468 11.88 17.65 -0.66
CA HIS A 468 12.69 18.34 -1.65
C HIS A 468 11.93 18.50 -2.96
N LEU A 469 12.05 19.68 -3.58
CA LEU A 469 11.67 19.94 -4.96
C LEU A 469 12.93 20.28 -5.75
N PHE A 470 13.28 19.44 -6.71
CA PHE A 470 14.40 19.64 -7.60
C PHE A 470 13.89 20.09 -8.98
N ARG A 471 14.28 21.30 -9.39
CA ARG A 471 14.05 21.77 -10.74
C ARG A 471 15.09 21.19 -11.68
N ASN A 472 14.63 20.64 -12.80
CA ASN A 472 15.47 20.12 -13.88
C ASN A 472 15.93 21.25 -14.81
N ASP A 473 17.14 21.73 -14.61
CA ASP A 473 17.72 22.82 -15.41
C ASP A 473 18.34 22.34 -16.75
N GLY A 474 18.26 21.04 -17.05
CA GLY A 474 18.82 20.45 -18.26
C GLY A 474 20.32 20.13 -18.16
N PRO A 475 20.97 19.80 -19.27
CA PRO A 475 22.39 19.42 -19.30
C PRO A 475 23.31 20.59 -18.92
N ARG A 476 24.34 20.33 -18.10
CA ARG A 476 25.38 21.31 -17.73
C ARG A 476 26.16 21.80 -18.95
N SER A 477 26.23 21.00 -20.01
CA SER A 477 26.90 21.33 -21.27
C SER A 477 26.04 20.98 -22.45
N ALA A 478 25.52 21.97 -23.15
CA ALA A 478 24.77 21.77 -24.40
C ALA A 478 25.62 21.19 -25.53
N ALA A 479 26.96 21.22 -25.44
CA ALA A 479 27.87 20.75 -26.50
C ALA A 479 28.10 19.25 -26.50
N SER A 480 27.85 18.56 -25.34
CA SER A 480 28.02 17.13 -25.20
C SER A 480 27.12 16.68 -24.00
N PRO A 481 25.81 16.56 -24.20
CA PRO A 481 24.92 16.08 -23.16
C PRO A 481 25.34 14.64 -22.80
N ASN A 482 25.57 14.40 -21.52
CA ASN A 482 25.87 13.09 -20.93
C ASN A 482 24.95 12.90 -19.73
N ALA A 483 24.39 11.75 -19.56
CA ALA A 483 23.48 11.42 -18.48
C ALA A 483 24.02 11.80 -17.07
N ALA A 484 25.32 11.69 -16.86
CA ALA A 484 25.99 12.11 -15.61
C ALA A 484 26.28 13.62 -15.53
N ASP A 485 25.92 14.42 -16.53
CA ASP A 485 26.19 15.86 -16.60
C ASP A 485 24.90 16.68 -16.66
N TRP A 486 23.90 16.23 -15.93
CA TRP A 486 22.60 16.90 -15.78
C TRP A 486 22.58 17.81 -14.55
N ASN A 487 21.76 18.84 -14.57
CA ASN A 487 21.67 19.78 -13.45
C ASN A 487 20.27 19.76 -12.84
N PHE A 488 20.21 19.33 -11.56
CA PHE A 488 19.01 19.43 -10.73
C PHE A 488 19.27 20.44 -9.62
N THR A 489 18.49 21.50 -9.57
CA THR A 489 18.60 22.55 -8.56
C THR A 489 17.52 22.36 -7.49
N ASP A 490 17.95 22.21 -6.23
CA ASP A 490 17.00 22.20 -5.10
C ASP A 490 16.39 23.60 -4.95
N VAL A 491 15.10 23.71 -5.25
CA VAL A 491 14.30 24.95 -5.16
C VAL A 491 13.27 24.90 -4.06
N THR A 492 13.35 23.94 -3.16
CA THR A 492 12.37 23.67 -2.09
C THR A 492 12.03 24.90 -1.30
N SER A 493 13.06 25.65 -0.89
CA SER A 493 12.92 26.83 -0.04
C SER A 493 12.27 27.99 -0.79
N GLU A 494 12.71 28.22 -2.04
CA GLU A 494 12.16 29.25 -2.92
C GLU A 494 10.73 28.94 -3.32
N ALA A 495 10.43 27.68 -3.60
CA ALA A 495 9.10 27.23 -3.97
C ALA A 495 8.12 27.18 -2.77
N GLY A 496 8.62 27.14 -1.54
CA GLY A 496 7.78 27.14 -0.34
C GLY A 496 7.14 25.78 -0.01
N VAL A 497 7.70 24.65 -0.48
CA VAL A 497 7.10 23.31 -0.37
C VAL A 497 7.78 22.35 0.61
N GLY A 498 8.70 22.84 1.45
CA GLY A 498 9.49 22.06 2.39
C GLY A 498 8.95 22.04 3.84
N LEU A 499 7.65 22.27 4.06
CA LEU A 499 7.11 22.52 5.41
C LEU A 499 6.87 21.26 6.26
N GLN A 500 6.85 20.07 5.67
CA GLN A 500 6.62 18.81 6.39
C GLN A 500 7.93 18.17 6.84
N HIS A 501 7.89 17.49 8.00
CA HIS A 501 9.02 16.74 8.57
C HIS A 501 8.90 15.24 8.40
N ASP A 502 7.68 14.71 8.34
CA ASP A 502 7.39 13.29 8.13
C ASP A 502 6.33 13.17 7.05
N SER A 503 6.76 12.95 5.83
CA SER A 503 5.87 12.81 4.67
C SER A 503 5.96 11.42 4.07
N PHE A 504 4.90 11.03 3.33
CA PHE A 504 4.78 9.73 2.71
C PHE A 504 4.38 9.86 1.24
N ALA A 505 3.18 9.39 0.85
CA ALA A 505 2.68 9.46 -0.52
C ALA A 505 2.70 10.90 -1.08
N THR A 506 3.13 11.05 -2.32
CA THR A 506 3.17 12.36 -3.00
C THR A 506 2.98 12.21 -4.50
N TRP A 507 2.40 13.22 -5.13
CA TRP A 507 2.25 13.29 -6.59
C TRP A 507 2.04 14.71 -7.08
N PHE A 508 2.22 14.91 -8.39
CA PHE A 508 1.77 16.08 -9.11
C PHE A 508 0.43 15.83 -9.78
N PHE A 509 -0.48 16.78 -9.72
CA PHE A 509 -1.76 16.78 -10.44
C PHE A 509 -2.26 18.21 -10.60
N ASP A 510 -3.19 18.43 -11.49
CA ASP A 510 -3.84 19.73 -11.69
C ASP A 510 -5.25 19.61 -11.06
N PHE A 511 -5.39 19.97 -9.76
CA PHE A 511 -6.63 19.76 -9.03
C PHE A 511 -7.71 20.78 -9.36
N ASP A 512 -7.33 21.97 -9.85
CA ASP A 512 -8.27 23.06 -10.18
C ASP A 512 -8.38 23.35 -11.67
N ASN A 513 -7.78 22.50 -12.51
CA ASN A 513 -7.82 22.57 -13.98
C ASN A 513 -7.36 23.93 -14.54
N ASP A 514 -6.33 24.53 -13.97
CA ASP A 514 -5.76 25.79 -14.44
C ASP A 514 -4.61 25.61 -15.44
N GLY A 515 -4.15 24.37 -15.63
CA GLY A 515 -3.08 23.97 -16.55
C GLY A 515 -1.69 23.99 -15.94
N TRP A 516 -1.56 24.10 -14.62
CA TRP A 516 -0.31 24.02 -13.89
C TRP A 516 -0.36 22.88 -12.87
N PRO A 517 0.68 22.05 -12.78
CA PRO A 517 0.70 20.98 -11.82
C PRO A 517 0.84 21.49 -10.38
N ASP A 518 -0.06 21.04 -9.51
CA ASP A 518 -0.04 21.22 -8.07
C ASP A 518 0.65 20.04 -7.40
N ILE A 519 0.98 20.15 -6.11
CA ILE A 519 1.61 19.08 -5.36
C ILE A 519 0.70 18.63 -4.21
N PHE A 520 0.43 17.33 -4.13
CA PHE A 520 -0.07 16.70 -2.92
C PHE A 520 1.07 15.98 -2.21
N SER A 521 1.13 16.13 -0.87
CA SER A 521 2.08 15.42 -0.02
C SER A 521 1.39 14.97 1.25
N ALA A 522 1.37 13.68 1.52
CA ALA A 522 0.74 13.10 2.70
C ALA A 522 1.59 13.34 3.95
N GLY A 523 0.95 13.82 5.03
CA GLY A 523 1.57 13.87 6.36
C GLY A 523 1.52 12.50 7.04
N TYR A 524 2.57 12.14 7.74
CA TYR A 524 2.67 10.83 8.38
C TYR A 524 3.14 10.87 9.85
N TYR A 525 3.47 12.05 10.38
CA TYR A 525 3.91 12.18 11.77
C TYR A 525 2.74 12.06 12.74
N VAL A 526 2.93 11.23 13.75
CA VAL A 526 2.11 11.24 14.96
C VAL A 526 3.04 11.29 16.18
N GLY A 527 2.80 12.24 17.06
CA GLY A 527 3.46 12.28 18.36
C GLY A 527 3.10 11.06 19.21
N SER A 528 1.84 10.62 19.11
CA SER A 528 1.32 9.37 19.66
C SER A 528 0.06 8.93 18.92
N MET A 529 -0.34 7.67 19.04
CA MET A 529 -1.65 7.19 18.55
C MET A 529 -2.84 7.92 19.20
N GLU A 530 -2.62 8.62 20.32
CA GLU A 530 -3.64 9.48 20.95
C GLU A 530 -4.06 10.63 20.04
N ASP A 531 -3.15 11.17 19.21
CA ASP A 531 -3.47 12.25 18.25
C ASP A 531 -4.52 11.83 17.23
N VAL A 532 -4.47 10.58 16.80
CA VAL A 532 -5.46 10.03 15.88
C VAL A 532 -6.82 9.91 16.55
N GLY A 533 -6.86 9.33 17.76
CA GLY A 533 -8.06 9.30 18.57
C GLY A 533 -8.60 10.71 18.83
N ALA A 534 -7.73 11.67 19.10
CA ALA A 534 -8.09 13.07 19.33
C ALA A 534 -8.75 13.69 18.08
N PHE A 535 -8.17 13.46 16.89
CA PHE A 535 -8.76 13.94 15.64
C PHE A 535 -10.17 13.35 15.43
N GLU A 536 -10.34 12.04 15.53
CA GLU A 536 -11.65 11.37 15.34
C GLU A 536 -12.67 11.79 16.41
N LEU A 537 -12.23 12.34 17.51
CA LEU A 537 -13.06 12.90 18.58
C LEU A 537 -13.34 14.40 18.42
N GLY A 538 -12.79 15.06 17.40
CA GLY A 538 -12.85 16.52 17.25
C GLY A 538 -12.10 17.28 18.35
N LEU A 539 -11.04 16.68 18.92
CA LEU A 539 -10.17 17.29 19.94
C LEU A 539 -8.91 17.87 19.28
N PRO A 540 -8.19 18.78 19.92
CA PRO A 540 -6.88 19.25 19.44
C PRO A 540 -5.89 18.09 19.30
N PHE A 541 -5.10 18.08 18.24
CA PHE A 541 -4.09 17.08 17.93
C PHE A 541 -2.79 17.75 17.43
N HIS A 542 -1.69 16.98 17.38
CA HIS A 542 -0.36 17.44 16.98
C HIS A 542 0.21 16.65 15.78
N ALA A 543 -0.57 15.71 15.21
CA ALA A 543 -0.17 14.98 14.02
C ALA A 543 0.04 15.93 12.83
N GLU A 544 0.98 15.62 11.95
CA GLU A 544 1.08 16.30 10.65
C GLU A 544 -0.11 15.94 9.77
N THR A 545 -0.65 16.95 9.09
CA THR A 545 -1.72 16.80 8.11
C THR A 545 -1.14 16.70 6.70
N PRO A 546 -1.87 16.14 5.74
CA PRO A 546 -1.51 16.28 4.33
C PRO A 546 -1.27 17.73 3.94
N LYS A 547 -0.56 17.94 2.85
CA LYS A 547 -0.36 19.24 2.22
C LYS A 547 -0.85 19.20 0.78
N LEU A 548 -1.61 20.22 0.42
CA LEU A 548 -1.96 20.55 -0.95
C LEU A 548 -1.36 21.91 -1.27
N TYR A 549 -0.39 21.90 -2.18
CA TYR A 549 0.33 23.09 -2.61
C TYR A 549 -0.18 23.50 -3.99
N HIS A 550 -0.89 24.63 -4.07
CA HIS A 550 -1.34 25.24 -5.31
C HIS A 550 -0.21 26.00 -6.01
N ASN A 551 -0.02 25.75 -7.29
CA ASN A 551 1.02 26.36 -8.11
C ASN A 551 0.69 27.82 -8.45
N ASN A 552 1.53 28.76 -8.08
CA ASN A 552 1.29 30.19 -8.31
C ASN A 552 1.73 30.68 -9.72
N HIS A 553 2.16 29.80 -10.63
CA HIS A 553 2.65 30.07 -11.99
C HIS A 553 3.94 30.90 -12.08
N ASP A 554 4.66 31.07 -10.99
CA ASP A 554 5.89 31.87 -10.91
C ASP A 554 7.07 31.10 -10.29
N GLY A 555 6.90 29.78 -10.17
CA GLY A 555 7.88 28.88 -9.55
C GLY A 555 7.70 28.73 -8.05
N THR A 556 6.67 29.32 -7.46
CA THR A 556 6.31 29.18 -6.04
C THR A 556 4.97 28.51 -5.87
N PHE A 557 4.69 28.06 -4.65
CA PHE A 557 3.43 27.41 -4.30
C PHE A 557 2.80 28.04 -3.06
N THR A 558 1.48 27.95 -2.95
CA THR A 558 0.70 28.33 -1.77
C THR A 558 0.11 27.08 -1.11
N ASP A 559 0.32 26.89 0.19
CA ASP A 559 -0.35 25.83 0.96
C ASP A 559 -1.84 26.18 1.11
N VAL A 560 -2.68 25.47 0.38
CA VAL A 560 -4.16 25.64 0.38
C VAL A 560 -4.88 24.51 1.12
N THR A 561 -4.15 23.68 1.86
CA THR A 561 -4.67 22.48 2.54
C THR A 561 -5.89 22.76 3.40
N ARG A 562 -5.84 23.83 4.20
CA ARG A 562 -6.93 24.21 5.11
C ARG A 562 -8.15 24.76 4.37
N GLU A 563 -7.91 25.56 3.33
CA GLU A 563 -8.96 26.14 2.50
C GLU A 563 -9.72 25.06 1.73
N MET A 564 -9.01 23.98 1.40
CA MET A 564 -9.53 22.81 0.69
C MET A 564 -9.99 21.68 1.62
N HIS A 565 -10.10 21.93 2.95
CA HIS A 565 -10.58 21.00 3.98
C HIS A 565 -9.83 19.65 4.08
N LEU A 566 -8.55 19.64 3.69
CA LEU A 566 -7.66 18.46 3.78
C LEU A 566 -6.78 18.45 5.04
N ASP A 567 -6.90 19.43 5.96
CA ASP A 567 -6.12 19.58 7.18
C ASP A 567 -6.53 18.57 8.27
N ARG A 568 -6.45 17.27 7.97
CA ARG A 568 -6.91 16.15 8.80
C ARG A 568 -5.75 15.26 9.21
N ALA A 569 -5.79 14.72 10.44
CA ALA A 569 -4.82 13.73 10.90
C ALA A 569 -5.16 12.36 10.29
N ILE A 570 -4.66 12.13 9.09
CA ILE A 570 -4.92 10.93 8.31
C ILE A 570 -3.60 10.22 8.13
N LEU A 571 -3.14 9.29 8.81
CA LEU A 571 -1.89 8.57 8.61
C LEU A 571 -1.89 7.86 7.23
N VAL A 572 -1.62 8.63 6.18
CA VAL A 572 -1.75 8.16 4.81
C VAL A 572 -0.58 7.25 4.46
N MET A 573 -0.86 6.00 4.11
CA MET A 573 0.14 5.03 3.65
C MET A 573 0.09 4.84 2.13
N GLY A 574 -1.08 4.54 1.58
CA GLY A 574 -1.31 4.49 0.15
C GLY A 574 -2.30 5.55 -0.28
N ALA A 575 -2.15 6.07 -1.47
CA ALA A 575 -3.04 7.12 -1.95
C ALA A 575 -3.00 7.24 -3.46
N ASN A 576 -4.13 7.62 -4.05
CA ASN A 576 -4.24 7.87 -5.47
C ASN A 576 -5.41 8.81 -5.77
N PHE A 577 -5.53 9.22 -7.01
CA PHE A 577 -6.56 10.11 -7.50
C PHE A 577 -7.21 9.60 -8.81
N GLY A 578 -8.46 9.97 -9.04
CA GLY A 578 -9.24 9.64 -10.23
C GLY A 578 -10.48 10.51 -10.32
N ASP A 579 -11.33 10.36 -11.33
CA ASP A 579 -12.53 11.15 -11.55
C ASP A 579 -13.77 10.24 -11.44
N LEU A 580 -14.20 9.98 -10.19
CA LEU A 580 -15.23 8.96 -9.89
C LEU A 580 -16.61 9.30 -10.45
N ASP A 581 -16.96 10.58 -10.46
CA ASP A 581 -18.29 10.98 -10.92
C ASP A 581 -18.26 11.56 -12.35
N ASN A 582 -17.13 11.48 -13.03
CA ASN A 582 -16.92 11.97 -14.39
C ASN A 582 -17.27 13.47 -14.56
N ASP A 583 -17.06 14.25 -13.51
CA ASP A 583 -17.32 15.69 -13.58
C ASP A 583 -16.12 16.48 -14.12
N GLY A 584 -14.97 15.84 -14.32
CA GLY A 584 -13.72 16.41 -14.85
C GLY A 584 -12.78 16.97 -13.78
N TRP A 585 -13.09 16.76 -12.51
CA TRP A 585 -12.24 17.14 -11.37
C TRP A 585 -11.71 15.87 -10.69
N LEU A 586 -10.44 15.91 -10.29
CA LEU A 586 -9.79 14.72 -9.73
C LEU A 586 -10.13 14.56 -8.24
N ASP A 587 -10.77 13.46 -7.90
CA ASP A 587 -11.06 13.02 -6.54
C ASP A 587 -9.83 12.33 -5.93
N VAL A 588 -9.75 12.25 -4.60
CA VAL A 588 -8.59 11.69 -3.89
C VAL A 588 -9.02 10.60 -2.92
N TYR A 589 -8.42 9.42 -3.02
CA TYR A 589 -8.56 8.35 -2.06
C TYR A 589 -7.27 8.16 -1.25
N LEU A 590 -7.41 8.13 0.08
CA LEU A 590 -6.32 8.01 1.03
C LEU A 590 -6.49 6.73 1.84
N GLY A 591 -5.67 5.73 1.56
CA GLY A 591 -5.50 4.54 2.40
C GLY A 591 -4.77 4.91 3.68
N THR A 592 -5.33 4.54 4.82
CA THR A 592 -4.86 4.98 6.13
C THR A 592 -4.22 3.84 6.90
N GLY A 593 -3.32 4.14 7.79
CA GLY A 593 -2.76 3.17 8.71
C GLY A 593 -1.41 3.58 9.30
N GLU A 594 -0.96 2.74 10.20
CA GLU A 594 0.36 2.78 10.85
C GLU A 594 0.64 1.36 11.33
N PRO A 595 1.90 0.88 11.43
CA PRO A 595 2.20 -0.48 11.87
C PRO A 595 1.59 -0.91 13.21
N ALA A 596 1.22 0.02 14.10
CA ALA A 596 0.54 -0.31 15.34
C ALA A 596 -0.87 -0.88 15.11
N TYR A 597 -1.25 -1.88 15.88
CA TYR A 597 -2.59 -2.50 15.78
C TYR A 597 -3.72 -1.58 16.24
N GLU A 598 -3.39 -0.60 17.07
CA GLU A 598 -4.32 0.42 17.56
C GLU A 598 -4.74 1.42 16.49
N ALA A 599 -4.02 1.49 15.36
CA ALA A 599 -4.32 2.37 14.23
C ALA A 599 -5.48 1.83 13.40
N LEU A 600 -6.64 1.69 14.01
CA LEU A 600 -7.91 1.37 13.34
C LEU A 600 -8.60 2.66 12.94
N LEU A 601 -8.28 3.14 11.75
CA LEU A 601 -8.73 4.39 11.18
C LEU A 601 -9.49 4.14 9.88
N PRO A 602 -10.57 4.87 9.61
CA PRO A 602 -11.23 4.73 8.31
C PRO A 602 -10.36 5.32 7.20
N ASN A 603 -10.16 4.57 6.12
CA ASN A 603 -9.68 5.10 4.85
C ASN A 603 -10.60 6.23 4.40
N ARG A 604 -10.10 7.20 3.62
CA ARG A 604 -10.81 8.44 3.31
C ARG A 604 -10.96 8.66 1.82
N MET A 605 -12.16 9.01 1.40
CA MET A 605 -12.47 9.45 0.06
C MET A 605 -12.90 10.91 0.07
N PHE A 606 -12.25 11.72 -0.73
CA PHE A 606 -12.53 13.13 -0.92
C PHE A 606 -12.95 13.39 -2.36
N ARG A 607 -14.16 13.92 -2.53
CA ARG A 607 -14.65 14.38 -3.82
C ARG A 607 -14.17 15.81 -4.05
N ASN A 608 -13.62 16.08 -5.23
CA ASN A 608 -13.23 17.43 -5.63
C ASN A 608 -14.46 18.23 -6.14
N ALA A 609 -14.91 19.19 -5.38
CA ALA A 609 -16.06 20.01 -5.72
C ALA A 609 -15.68 21.23 -6.61
N GLY A 610 -15.25 20.92 -7.82
CA GLY A 610 -15.01 21.95 -8.84
C GLY A 610 -13.70 22.73 -8.66
N GLY A 611 -12.66 22.14 -8.10
CA GLY A 611 -11.38 22.77 -7.81
C GLY A 611 -11.40 23.78 -6.67
N LYS A 612 -12.45 23.76 -5.82
CA LYS A 612 -12.66 24.76 -4.76
C LYS A 612 -12.78 24.19 -3.37
N ASP A 613 -13.00 22.91 -3.26
CA ASP A 613 -13.20 22.19 -2.02
C ASP A 613 -13.00 20.69 -2.24
N PHE A 614 -12.53 19.97 -1.22
CA PHE A 614 -12.54 18.53 -1.15
C PHE A 614 -13.56 18.06 -0.10
N GLU A 615 -14.71 17.60 -0.58
CA GLU A 615 -15.80 17.11 0.26
C GLU A 615 -15.51 15.68 0.74
N ASP A 616 -15.50 15.45 2.06
CA ASP A 616 -15.38 14.08 2.62
C ASP A 616 -16.66 13.29 2.30
N VAL A 617 -16.56 12.32 1.42
CA VAL A 617 -17.66 11.42 1.03
C VAL A 617 -17.49 10.00 1.58
N THR A 618 -16.53 9.79 2.48
CA THR A 618 -16.13 8.50 3.02
C THR A 618 -17.29 7.64 3.52
N THR A 619 -18.10 8.20 4.42
CA THR A 619 -19.19 7.45 5.07
C THR A 619 -20.35 7.16 4.14
N ASN A 620 -20.75 8.14 3.32
CA ASN A 620 -21.84 7.97 2.36
C ASN A 620 -21.43 7.04 1.22
N GLY A 621 -20.19 7.18 0.72
CA GLY A 621 -19.64 6.36 -0.34
C GLY A 621 -19.30 4.93 0.07
N GLY A 622 -19.23 4.63 1.38
CA GLY A 622 -18.87 3.30 1.86
C GLY A 622 -17.37 3.00 1.83
N PHE A 623 -16.52 4.00 1.70
CA PHE A 623 -15.06 3.89 1.54
C PHE A 623 -14.28 3.74 2.85
N GLY A 624 -14.93 3.95 3.99
CA GLY A 624 -14.28 4.04 5.29
C GLY A 624 -13.86 2.69 5.86
N HIS A 625 -13.07 1.91 5.16
CA HIS A 625 -12.54 0.66 5.68
C HIS A 625 -11.60 0.91 6.86
N LEU A 626 -11.73 0.13 7.95
CA LEU A 626 -10.93 0.29 9.18
C LEU A 626 -9.59 -0.47 9.14
N GLN A 627 -9.40 -1.32 8.16
CA GLN A 627 -8.11 -1.97 7.95
C GLN A 627 -7.19 -1.05 7.15
N LYS A 628 -5.88 -1.31 7.28
CA LYS A 628 -4.85 -0.48 6.68
C LYS A 628 -4.88 -0.62 5.17
N GLY A 629 -5.03 0.50 4.47
CA GLY A 629 -5.04 0.58 3.03
C GLY A 629 -3.69 0.99 2.46
N HIS A 630 -3.26 0.36 1.37
CA HIS A 630 -1.97 0.61 0.75
C HIS A 630 -2.08 0.90 -0.76
N GLY A 631 -1.89 -0.10 -1.59
CA GLY A 631 -1.93 0.09 -3.03
C GLY A 631 -3.32 0.49 -3.52
N VAL A 632 -3.48 1.72 -4.03
CA VAL A 632 -4.76 2.23 -4.55
C VAL A 632 -4.64 2.43 -6.05
N ALA A 633 -5.60 1.92 -6.82
CA ALA A 633 -5.68 2.14 -8.26
C ALA A 633 -7.11 2.45 -8.70
N PHE A 634 -7.25 3.45 -9.59
CA PHE A 634 -8.50 3.81 -10.24
C PHE A 634 -8.47 3.32 -11.69
N GLY A 635 -9.55 2.72 -12.18
CA GLY A 635 -9.62 2.30 -13.57
C GLY A 635 -11.00 1.80 -13.99
N ASP A 636 -11.33 1.96 -15.28
CA ASP A 636 -12.58 1.48 -15.89
C ASP A 636 -12.43 -0.03 -16.23
N LEU A 637 -12.61 -0.88 -15.22
CA LEU A 637 -12.39 -2.33 -15.32
C LEU A 637 -13.42 -3.04 -16.22
N GLU A 638 -14.58 -2.46 -16.43
CA GLU A 638 -15.65 -3.02 -17.26
C GLU A 638 -15.76 -2.32 -18.63
N ASN A 639 -14.87 -1.38 -18.94
CA ASN A 639 -14.97 -0.54 -20.14
C ASN A 639 -16.34 0.14 -20.28
N ASN A 640 -16.96 0.48 -19.15
CA ASN A 640 -18.31 1.06 -19.08
C ASN A 640 -18.33 2.59 -18.97
N GLY A 641 -17.15 3.21 -18.86
CA GLY A 641 -16.94 4.66 -18.78
C GLY A 641 -16.98 5.22 -17.36
N THR A 642 -16.80 4.38 -16.35
CA THR A 642 -16.65 4.84 -14.95
C THR A 642 -15.49 4.14 -14.31
N GLU A 643 -14.68 4.86 -13.55
CA GLU A 643 -13.56 4.29 -12.82
C GLU A 643 -14.03 3.59 -11.55
N ASP A 644 -13.60 2.34 -11.37
CA ASP A 644 -13.68 1.60 -10.11
C ASP A 644 -12.44 1.90 -9.26
N VAL A 645 -12.49 1.57 -7.96
CA VAL A 645 -11.35 1.74 -7.05
C VAL A 645 -10.95 0.37 -6.49
N PHE A 646 -9.74 -0.05 -6.77
CA PHE A 646 -9.14 -1.22 -6.15
C PHE A 646 -8.15 -0.76 -5.07
N GLU A 647 -8.16 -1.45 -3.92
CA GLU A 647 -7.23 -1.18 -2.83
C GLU A 647 -6.66 -2.49 -2.28
N GLU A 648 -5.33 -2.60 -2.26
CA GLU A 648 -4.62 -3.64 -1.55
C GLU A 648 -4.59 -3.33 -0.06
N MET A 649 -5.04 -4.28 0.74
CA MET A 649 -5.26 -4.11 2.17
C MET A 649 -4.30 -4.95 2.99
N GLY A 650 -4.02 -4.48 4.18
CA GLY A 650 -3.26 -5.22 5.19
C GLY A 650 -2.15 -4.38 5.83
N GLY A 651 -1.64 -4.84 6.97
CA GLY A 651 -0.60 -4.14 7.72
C GLY A 651 0.78 -4.78 7.57
N ALA A 652 1.68 -4.42 8.49
CA ALA A 652 3.09 -4.78 8.43
C ALA A 652 3.41 -6.18 8.96
N PHE A 653 2.47 -6.86 9.62
CA PHE A 653 2.74 -8.11 10.34
C PHE A 653 1.75 -9.22 9.95
N PRO A 654 2.13 -10.51 10.06
CA PRO A 654 1.23 -11.63 9.74
C PRO A 654 -0.13 -11.60 10.44
N GLY A 655 -0.21 -11.02 11.64
CA GLY A 655 -1.48 -10.83 12.35
C GLY A 655 -2.35 -9.69 11.84
N ASP A 656 -1.89 -8.96 10.84
CA ASP A 656 -2.56 -7.79 10.27
C ASP A 656 -2.83 -7.96 8.76
N THR A 657 -2.88 -9.20 8.29
CA THR A 657 -3.30 -9.51 6.92
C THR A 657 -4.78 -9.25 6.75
N TYR A 658 -5.15 -8.77 5.56
CA TYR A 658 -6.54 -8.56 5.19
C TYR A 658 -6.78 -8.84 3.71
N GLN A 659 -8.05 -8.94 3.30
CA GLN A 659 -8.45 -9.11 1.91
C GLN A 659 -8.45 -7.76 1.20
N SER A 660 -8.00 -7.75 -0.06
CA SER A 660 -8.13 -6.60 -0.97
C SER A 660 -9.59 -6.25 -1.20
N VAL A 661 -9.89 -5.00 -1.52
CA VAL A 661 -11.25 -4.53 -1.81
C VAL A 661 -11.35 -3.98 -3.24
N LEU A 662 -12.51 -4.15 -3.84
CA LEU A 662 -12.87 -3.54 -5.13
C LEU A 662 -14.18 -2.79 -4.98
N TYR A 663 -14.10 -1.47 -4.91
CA TYR A 663 -15.26 -0.59 -4.87
C TYR A 663 -15.77 -0.36 -6.28
N ARG A 664 -16.91 -0.99 -6.62
CA ARG A 664 -17.53 -0.82 -7.92
C ARG A 664 -18.32 0.47 -8.02
N ASN A 665 -18.07 1.23 -9.08
CA ASN A 665 -18.66 2.55 -9.27
C ASN A 665 -20.13 2.44 -9.76
N PRO A 666 -21.12 2.91 -8.98
CA PRO A 666 -22.51 2.96 -9.38
C PRO A 666 -22.91 4.21 -10.14
N ILE A 667 -22.03 5.22 -10.23
CA ILE A 667 -22.37 6.53 -10.80
C ILE A 667 -22.53 6.43 -12.31
N ARG A 668 -23.53 7.07 -12.84
CA ARG A 668 -23.82 7.15 -14.28
C ARG A 668 -24.39 8.52 -14.60
N GLY A 669 -24.25 8.92 -15.87
CA GLY A 669 -24.98 10.07 -16.43
C GLY A 669 -24.14 11.33 -16.68
N ASN A 670 -22.86 11.35 -16.31
CA ASN A 670 -21.89 12.30 -16.83
C ASN A 670 -21.17 11.66 -18.04
N ASP A 671 -20.82 12.50 -19.00
CA ASP A 671 -20.10 12.11 -20.20
C ASP A 671 -18.60 11.98 -19.91
N TRP A 672 -17.87 11.26 -20.76
CA TRP A 672 -16.44 10.99 -20.58
C TRP A 672 -15.75 10.81 -21.93
N VAL A 673 -14.41 10.80 -21.93
CA VAL A 673 -13.58 10.34 -23.04
C VAL A 673 -12.36 9.60 -22.48
N THR A 674 -11.99 8.47 -23.11
CA THR A 674 -10.74 7.77 -22.77
C THR A 674 -9.74 7.87 -23.93
N LEU A 675 -8.50 8.22 -23.64
CA LEU A 675 -7.42 8.34 -24.61
C LEU A 675 -6.33 7.31 -24.34
N TYR A 676 -6.05 6.48 -25.33
CA TYR A 676 -4.87 5.61 -25.39
C TYR A 676 -3.80 6.35 -26.19
N LEU A 677 -2.77 6.85 -25.52
CA LEU A 677 -1.66 7.57 -26.14
C LEU A 677 -0.52 6.61 -26.45
N GLU A 678 0.08 6.75 -27.62
CA GLU A 678 1.21 5.95 -28.09
C GLU A 678 2.30 6.89 -28.61
N GLY A 679 3.42 7.04 -27.89
CA GLY A 679 4.57 7.84 -28.31
C GLY A 679 5.31 7.20 -29.49
N VAL A 680 6.07 8.01 -30.21
CA VAL A 680 6.93 7.59 -31.32
C VAL A 680 8.32 8.22 -31.20
N GLN A 681 8.41 9.52 -30.90
CA GLN A 681 9.63 10.21 -30.48
C GLN A 681 9.63 10.36 -28.96
N THR A 682 8.46 10.60 -28.40
CA THR A 682 8.18 10.45 -26.97
C THR A 682 8.23 8.96 -26.62
N ASN A 683 8.57 8.62 -25.38
CA ASN A 683 8.52 7.25 -24.89
C ASN A 683 7.17 6.60 -25.24
N HIS A 684 7.16 5.30 -25.51
CA HIS A 684 5.98 4.62 -26.05
C HIS A 684 4.75 4.75 -25.16
N ALA A 685 4.91 4.70 -23.84
CA ALA A 685 3.83 4.86 -22.86
C ALA A 685 3.32 6.31 -22.73
N ALA A 686 3.92 7.26 -23.48
CA ALA A 686 3.56 8.67 -23.53
C ALA A 686 3.66 9.42 -22.19
N PHE A 687 4.52 8.97 -21.26
CA PHE A 687 4.73 9.68 -19.99
C PHE A 687 5.19 11.12 -20.26
N GLY A 688 4.56 12.07 -19.55
CA GLY A 688 4.77 13.50 -19.72
C GLY A 688 3.91 14.17 -20.80
N ALA A 689 3.16 13.40 -21.60
CA ALA A 689 2.25 14.00 -22.57
C ALA A 689 1.12 14.78 -21.86
N ARG A 690 0.95 16.03 -22.27
CA ARG A 690 -0.06 16.92 -21.68
C ARG A 690 -1.31 16.97 -22.53
N ILE A 691 -2.45 16.74 -21.91
CA ILE A 691 -3.76 16.70 -22.54
C ILE A 691 -4.57 17.90 -22.07
N ARG A 692 -5.18 18.61 -23.02
CA ARG A 692 -6.18 19.64 -22.74
C ARG A 692 -7.47 19.30 -23.48
N VAL A 693 -8.55 19.13 -22.74
CA VAL A 693 -9.89 18.93 -23.31
C VAL A 693 -10.73 20.17 -23.09
N THR A 694 -11.13 20.82 -24.17
CA THR A 694 -12.06 21.95 -24.13
C THR A 694 -13.48 21.42 -24.32
N VAL A 695 -14.30 21.57 -23.30
CA VAL A 695 -15.69 21.09 -23.29
C VAL A 695 -16.68 22.25 -23.13
N ARG A 696 -17.85 22.09 -23.74
CA ARG A 696 -19.00 22.98 -23.56
C ARG A 696 -20.11 22.19 -22.88
N GLY A 697 -20.42 22.53 -21.65
CA GLY A 697 -21.54 22.00 -20.87
C GLY A 697 -22.65 23.04 -20.63
N ALA A 698 -23.54 22.77 -19.68
CA ALA A 698 -24.61 23.64 -19.29
C ALA A 698 -24.09 24.96 -18.70
N ASP A 699 -22.97 24.91 -17.96
CA ASP A 699 -22.38 26.04 -17.23
C ASP A 699 -21.39 26.87 -18.09
N GLY A 700 -21.30 26.55 -19.38
CA GLY A 700 -20.41 27.25 -20.31
C GLY A 700 -19.30 26.37 -20.87
N THR A 701 -18.21 27.04 -21.33
CA THR A 701 -17.01 26.39 -21.84
C THR A 701 -15.97 26.34 -20.72
N ARG A 702 -15.36 25.17 -20.49
CA ARG A 702 -14.24 24.97 -19.57
C ARG A 702 -13.14 24.13 -20.20
N GLN A 703 -11.98 24.13 -19.59
CA GLN A 703 -10.85 23.29 -19.95
C GLN A 703 -10.62 22.26 -18.84
N ILE A 704 -10.16 21.08 -19.23
CA ILE A 704 -9.77 19.97 -18.35
C ILE A 704 -8.37 19.58 -18.76
N TYR A 705 -7.47 19.50 -17.80
CA TYR A 705 -6.06 19.18 -18.04
C TYR A 705 -5.70 17.85 -17.39
N ARG A 706 -4.85 17.09 -18.07
CA ARG A 706 -4.25 15.84 -17.59
C ARG A 706 -2.82 15.75 -18.05
N THR A 707 -1.98 15.06 -17.28
CA THR A 707 -0.62 14.68 -17.68
C THR A 707 -0.52 13.17 -17.64
N ALA A 708 -0.12 12.55 -18.74
CA ALA A 708 -0.04 11.10 -18.83
C ALA A 708 1.16 10.55 -18.04
N GLY A 709 0.96 9.44 -17.35
CA GLY A 709 2.01 8.58 -16.79
C GLY A 709 2.63 8.99 -15.47
N TYR A 710 2.47 10.20 -15.00
CA TYR A 710 2.97 10.60 -13.68
C TYR A 710 1.92 10.23 -12.64
N GLY A 711 2.11 9.02 -12.07
CA GLY A 711 1.15 8.42 -11.18
C GLY A 711 1.31 8.82 -9.73
N SER A 712 0.61 8.08 -8.90
CA SER A 712 0.58 8.20 -7.45
C SER A 712 1.75 7.46 -6.78
N SER A 713 1.78 7.55 -5.47
CA SER A 713 2.66 6.77 -4.61
C SER A 713 1.87 5.60 -4.00
N PHE A 714 2.36 4.36 -4.09
CA PHE A 714 1.69 3.14 -3.63
C PHE A 714 0.39 2.80 -4.36
N GLY A 715 0.54 2.56 -5.63
CA GLY A 715 -0.51 2.17 -6.55
C GLY A 715 -0.30 2.85 -7.88
N GLY A 716 -0.93 2.35 -8.92
CA GLY A 716 -0.78 2.90 -10.25
C GLY A 716 -2.04 2.76 -11.08
N ASN A 717 -2.53 3.91 -11.54
CA ASN A 717 -3.60 3.96 -12.51
C ASN A 717 -3.13 3.45 -13.88
N PRO A 718 -4.02 3.01 -14.74
CA PRO A 718 -3.67 2.62 -16.09
C PRO A 718 -3.14 3.80 -16.91
N TRP A 719 -2.30 3.54 -17.91
CA TRP A 719 -1.75 4.57 -18.81
C TRP A 719 -2.80 5.21 -19.70
N GLN A 720 -3.92 4.52 -19.93
CA GLN A 720 -5.08 5.12 -20.59
C GLN A 720 -5.60 6.30 -19.75
N GLN A 721 -5.82 7.43 -20.41
CA GLN A 721 -6.28 8.64 -19.77
C GLN A 721 -7.80 8.69 -19.80
N HIS A 722 -8.45 8.34 -18.69
CA HIS A 722 -9.88 8.53 -18.49
C HIS A 722 -10.17 9.96 -18.06
N ILE A 723 -11.08 10.65 -18.74
CA ILE A 723 -11.36 12.07 -18.53
C ILE A 723 -12.86 12.27 -18.48
N GLY A 724 -13.40 12.58 -17.31
CA GLY A 724 -14.77 13.00 -17.14
C GLY A 724 -15.04 14.37 -17.76
N LEU A 725 -16.19 14.56 -18.31
CA LEU A 725 -16.56 15.77 -19.07
C LEU A 725 -17.72 16.53 -18.44
N GLY A 726 -18.39 15.93 -17.45
CA GLY A 726 -19.63 16.42 -16.87
C GLY A 726 -20.85 16.13 -17.76
N LYS A 727 -21.99 16.59 -17.34
CA LYS A 727 -23.29 16.23 -17.93
C LYS A 727 -23.57 16.96 -19.23
N ASN A 728 -24.02 16.21 -20.27
CA ASN A 728 -24.35 16.72 -21.59
C ASN A 728 -23.23 17.55 -22.21
N ALA A 729 -22.00 17.08 -22.09
CA ALA A 729 -20.81 17.77 -22.53
C ALA A 729 -20.57 17.58 -24.04
N ALA A 730 -20.22 18.67 -24.72
CA ALA A 730 -19.76 18.63 -26.10
C ALA A 730 -18.27 18.95 -26.17
N ILE A 731 -17.46 18.00 -26.59
CA ILE A 731 -16.03 18.21 -26.80
C ILE A 731 -15.84 19.18 -27.98
N GLN A 732 -15.28 20.35 -27.72
CA GLN A 732 -14.95 21.33 -28.74
C GLN A 732 -13.60 21.04 -29.37
N GLU A 733 -12.61 20.67 -28.53
CA GLU A 733 -11.25 20.37 -28.94
C GLU A 733 -10.55 19.46 -27.92
N ILE A 734 -9.79 18.50 -28.38
CA ILE A 734 -8.77 17.80 -27.62
C ILE A 734 -7.42 18.21 -28.17
N GLU A 735 -6.53 18.65 -27.31
CA GLU A 735 -5.14 18.97 -27.65
C GLU A 735 -4.21 18.06 -26.85
N VAL A 736 -3.23 17.48 -27.53
CA VAL A 736 -2.17 16.67 -26.90
C VAL A 736 -0.82 17.26 -27.28
N ARG A 737 -0.03 17.62 -26.26
CA ARG A 737 1.35 18.06 -26.40
C ARG A 737 2.29 16.92 -26.00
N TRP A 738 3.12 16.50 -26.92
CA TRP A 738 4.12 15.46 -26.74
C TRP A 738 5.43 16.04 -26.19
N PRO A 739 5.97 15.53 -25.06
CA PRO A 739 7.10 16.19 -24.39
C PRO A 739 8.37 16.16 -25.23
N THR A 740 8.82 15.01 -25.68
CA THR A 740 10.10 14.84 -26.38
C THR A 740 10.12 15.53 -27.76
N SER A 741 9.07 15.37 -28.57
CA SER A 741 9.01 15.99 -29.87
C SER A 741 8.58 17.47 -29.85
N GLY A 742 7.97 17.93 -28.75
CA GLY A 742 7.36 19.25 -28.65
C GLY A 742 6.15 19.47 -29.57
N LYS A 743 5.69 18.43 -30.28
CA LYS A 743 4.53 18.54 -31.19
C LYS A 743 3.25 18.74 -30.38
N VAL A 744 2.34 19.51 -30.97
CA VAL A 744 0.98 19.72 -30.49
C VAL A 744 0.02 19.21 -31.57
N GLU A 745 -0.84 18.26 -31.20
CA GLU A 745 -1.88 17.73 -32.09
C GLU A 745 -3.25 18.12 -31.54
N SER A 746 -4.13 18.64 -32.40
CA SER A 746 -5.47 19.14 -32.01
C SER A 746 -6.56 18.44 -32.81
N PHE A 747 -7.61 18.03 -32.13
CA PHE A 747 -8.72 17.25 -32.69
C PHE A 747 -10.06 17.92 -32.36
N ARG A 748 -10.89 18.10 -33.40
CA ARG A 748 -12.25 18.65 -33.28
C ARG A 748 -13.29 17.63 -33.70
N ASN A 749 -14.54 17.88 -33.35
CA ASN A 749 -15.67 16.97 -33.62
C ASN A 749 -15.49 15.58 -33.02
N VAL A 750 -14.80 15.50 -31.88
CA VAL A 750 -14.64 14.28 -31.10
C VAL A 750 -15.95 14.02 -30.34
N LYS A 751 -16.41 12.77 -30.33
CA LYS A 751 -17.64 12.38 -29.62
C LYS A 751 -17.28 11.96 -28.18
N ALA A 752 -18.09 12.38 -27.23
CA ALA A 752 -18.07 11.85 -25.88
C ALA A 752 -18.53 10.39 -25.80
N ASP A 753 -18.38 9.77 -24.65
CA ASP A 753 -18.71 8.36 -24.33
C ASP A 753 -18.00 7.36 -25.25
N ARG A 754 -16.73 7.64 -25.51
CA ARG A 754 -15.89 6.82 -26.39
C ARG A 754 -14.44 6.81 -25.96
N ALA A 755 -13.79 5.71 -26.29
CA ALA A 755 -12.33 5.60 -26.24
C ALA A 755 -11.71 5.83 -27.63
N TYR A 756 -10.53 6.46 -27.63
CA TYR A 756 -9.76 6.76 -28.83
C TYR A 756 -8.29 6.41 -28.62
N ARG A 757 -7.63 5.94 -29.69
CA ARG A 757 -6.20 5.78 -29.73
C ARG A 757 -5.59 6.93 -30.54
N LEU A 758 -4.52 7.51 -30.02
CA LEU A 758 -3.71 8.51 -30.68
C LEU A 758 -2.25 8.06 -30.70
N ARG A 759 -1.71 7.85 -31.88
CA ARG A 759 -0.27 7.66 -32.06
C ARG A 759 0.37 8.98 -32.47
N GLU A 760 1.47 9.33 -31.81
CA GLU A 760 2.22 10.59 -32.01
C GLU A 760 2.50 10.86 -33.48
N GLY A 761 2.17 12.08 -33.94
CA GLY A 761 2.46 12.56 -35.28
C GLY A 761 1.54 12.03 -36.38
N THR A 762 0.51 11.25 -36.08
CA THR A 762 -0.45 10.76 -37.06
C THR A 762 -1.55 11.76 -37.40
N GLY A 763 -1.81 12.73 -36.52
CA GLY A 763 -2.89 13.73 -36.67
C GLY A 763 -4.28 13.10 -36.72
N THR A 764 -4.47 11.89 -36.18
CA THR A 764 -5.72 11.15 -36.27
C THR A 764 -6.06 10.45 -34.97
N LEU A 765 -7.23 10.75 -34.42
CA LEU A 765 -7.85 9.97 -33.33
C LEU A 765 -8.63 8.78 -33.91
N VAL A 766 -8.24 7.58 -33.58
CA VAL A 766 -8.87 6.34 -34.03
C VAL A 766 -9.81 5.83 -32.94
N PRO A 767 -11.12 5.70 -33.17
CA PRO A 767 -12.03 5.10 -32.18
C PRO A 767 -11.60 3.67 -31.83
N VAL A 768 -11.54 3.34 -30.56
CA VAL A 768 -11.29 2.00 -30.06
C VAL A 768 -12.62 1.30 -29.86
N ALA A 769 -12.77 0.11 -30.45
CA ALA A 769 -13.90 -0.77 -30.12
C ALA A 769 -13.68 -1.31 -28.70
N ARG A 770 -14.67 -1.26 -27.86
CA ARG A 770 -14.62 -1.91 -26.55
C ARG A 770 -14.84 -3.41 -26.73
N PRO A 771 -14.05 -4.26 -26.04
CA PRO A 771 -14.27 -5.70 -26.05
C PRO A 771 -15.63 -6.10 -25.51
#